data_c6d2625ac3ba6d79b29be660e44b0979
#
_entry.id   c6d2625ac3ba6d79b29be660e44b0979
#
_cell.length_a   1.000
_cell.length_b   1.000
_cell.length_c   1.000
_cell.angle_alpha   90.00
_cell.angle_beta   90.00
_cell.angle_gamma   90.00
#
_symmetry.space_group_name_H-M   'P 1'
#
loop_
_entity.id
_entity.type
_entity.pdbx_description
1 polymer ?
#
loop_
_entity_poly.entity_id
_entity_poly.type
_entity_poly.pdbx_seq_one_letter_code
_entity_poly.pdbx_strand_id
1 'polypeptide(L)'
;MKKEQFNVTGMTCAACSARVEKAVGRLPGVDKIAVNLLKNSMVVEYDETALDTQKIIGAVTDAGYGASLKEAAQHGKDAKAMQASANDIARQEYEAVKKRLKLSLVFAVPLSYISMGHMMGWPLPEVFLGVENAMIFSLTLLLLVIPVVFINFKFFRVGFKTLFAASPNMDSLIAIGASASLVYGVYALYKIAYGFGHGDLALVHRFSMDLYFESAGMILTLITFGKFLEARAKGRTSDAITKLMDLAPKTAVVERDGAELEIPVEEVEKGDILVVRSGMSVPVDGVLTEGHAAVDESAITGESIPVEKETGSKVTGATVVKSGFFKMRADRVGEDTTLAQIVRLVDDATSSKPPIAKMADKVSGVFVPAVIGIALITAAVWLLLGESFEFALSNAIAVLVISCPCALGLATPTAIMVGTGRGAASGVLIKSAEALETVHEVNTIVLDKTGTITQGEPGVTDVLYSKSAGEAQLVKTAASLEKYSEHPLAQAIVKYAEQKNVQLAPVTGFAQQAGRGIKGVMEGKGCFGGNRRMLEEAGLYDDNVKMLEEKLAAEGKTPLFFARDGVLLGIIALADRVKPTSRAAIEEMKRMGLEVVMLTGDNARTAQAIQKEVGADRVVAEVLPQDKETEIRRLQQQGKKVAMVGDGINDAPALARADVGIAIGAGTDIAIESADLVLMKNDLLDVAGAVQLGHAVIRNIKQNLFWALFYNAICIPVAAGVFYPWLGIKLSPMLGALAMSFSSVFVVTNALRLRFFNPVYAADTGADASGAAAHECRVEEVDILNTNKKERVDTMKKVLDIEGMMCQHCVAHVNKALSGIEGVEAVEVSLENKNAAVTLAADVSDEVLVKAVVDAGYEVKGVKTL
;
A
#
# COMPACT_ATOMS: atom_id res chain seq x y z
N MET A 1 14.09 6.05 25.57
CA MET A 1 13.53 6.90 24.50
C MET A 1 12.02 6.97 24.68
N LYS A 2 11.46 8.17 24.71
CA LYS A 2 10.00 8.39 24.80
C LYS A 2 9.51 8.98 23.50
N LYS A 3 8.35 8.50 23.04
CA LYS A 3 7.66 9.03 21.86
C LYS A 3 6.42 9.77 22.31
N GLU A 4 6.38 11.08 22.09
CA GLU A 4 5.24 11.92 22.45
C GLU A 4 4.71 12.71 21.26
N GLN A 5 3.40 12.94 21.27
CA GLN A 5 2.72 13.75 20.27
C GLN A 5 2.26 15.07 20.85
N PHE A 6 2.48 16.17 20.10
CA PHE A 6 2.10 17.52 20.48
C PHE A 6 1.17 18.13 19.45
N ASN A 7 0.19 18.90 19.90
CA ASN A 7 -0.56 19.79 19.03
C ASN A 7 0.24 21.07 18.81
N VAL A 8 0.39 21.48 17.55
CA VAL A 8 1.15 22.68 17.18
C VAL A 8 0.22 23.66 16.47
N THR A 9 0.06 24.85 17.03
CA THR A 9 -0.82 25.89 16.47
C THR A 9 -0.04 27.01 15.79
N GLY A 10 -0.64 27.62 14.75
CA GLY A 10 -0.05 28.75 14.05
C GLY A 10 0.75 28.40 12.79
N MET A 11 0.93 27.13 12.46
CA MET A 11 1.56 26.70 11.20
C MET A 11 0.63 26.95 10.01
N THR A 12 1.12 27.62 8.97
CA THR A 12 0.34 27.97 7.79
C THR A 12 0.91 27.43 6.48
N CYS A 13 2.17 26.97 6.49
CA CYS A 13 2.88 26.51 5.29
C CYS A 13 4.02 25.53 5.63
N ALA A 14 4.58 24.88 4.62
CA ALA A 14 5.71 23.95 4.76
C ALA A 14 6.94 24.57 5.42
N ALA A 15 7.24 25.85 5.13
CA ALA A 15 8.35 26.56 5.80
C ALA A 15 8.11 26.70 7.32
N CYS A 16 6.86 26.79 7.76
CA CYS A 16 6.50 26.81 9.18
C CYS A 16 6.83 25.47 9.86
N SER A 17 6.41 24.35 9.23
CA SER A 17 6.68 23.01 9.75
C SER A 17 8.18 22.71 9.80
N ALA A 18 8.92 23.05 8.76
CA ALA A 18 10.38 22.90 8.71
C ALA A 18 11.10 23.72 9.81
N ARG A 19 10.55 24.89 10.15
CA ARG A 19 11.11 25.72 11.22
C ARG A 19 10.88 25.11 12.60
N VAL A 20 9.69 24.59 12.89
CA VAL A 20 9.38 23.88 14.14
C VAL A 20 10.29 22.64 14.26
N GLU A 21 10.43 21.87 13.18
CA GLU A 21 11.30 20.70 13.11
C GLU A 21 12.77 21.05 13.41
N LYS A 22 13.27 22.14 12.80
CA LYS A 22 14.64 22.64 13.05
C LYS A 22 14.84 23.16 14.47
N ALA A 23 13.84 23.81 15.06
CA ALA A 23 13.93 24.36 16.42
C ALA A 23 13.98 23.25 17.47
N VAL A 24 13.09 22.27 17.37
CA VAL A 24 13.04 21.14 18.32
C VAL A 24 14.15 20.13 18.05
N GLY A 25 14.46 19.83 16.78
CA GLY A 25 15.55 18.91 16.40
C GLY A 25 16.97 19.36 16.79
N ARG A 26 17.15 20.63 17.23
CA ARG A 26 18.41 21.13 17.77
C ARG A 26 18.56 20.92 19.28
N LEU A 27 17.48 20.51 19.94
CA LEU A 27 17.55 20.26 21.39
C LEU A 27 18.37 18.99 21.64
N PRO A 28 19.31 19.02 22.60
CA PRO A 28 20.07 17.83 22.99
C PRO A 28 19.10 16.79 23.58
N GLY A 29 19.19 15.56 23.11
CA GLY A 29 18.32 14.46 23.55
C GLY A 29 17.16 14.16 22.61
N VAL A 30 16.94 14.92 21.53
CA VAL A 30 15.97 14.59 20.47
C VAL A 30 16.63 13.65 19.46
N ASP A 31 16.03 12.47 19.26
CA ASP A 31 16.46 11.49 18.25
C ASP A 31 15.73 11.70 16.93
N LYS A 32 14.40 11.75 16.99
CA LYS A 32 13.58 11.96 15.80
C LYS A 32 12.48 12.97 16.06
N ILE A 33 12.18 13.74 15.04
CA ILE A 33 11.03 14.66 15.00
C ILE A 33 10.35 14.60 13.65
N ALA A 34 9.02 14.57 13.65
CA ALA A 34 8.18 14.72 12.47
C ALA A 34 7.05 15.72 12.76
N VAL A 35 6.96 16.77 11.93
CA VAL A 35 5.93 17.81 12.05
C VAL A 35 4.93 17.66 10.93
N ASN A 36 3.65 17.48 11.25
CA ASN A 36 2.56 17.35 10.29
C ASN A 36 1.75 18.65 10.19
N LEU A 37 1.87 19.33 9.05
CA LEU A 37 1.16 20.58 8.78
C LEU A 37 -0.36 20.39 8.65
N LEU A 38 -0.83 19.23 8.12
CA LEU A 38 -2.27 19.00 7.90
C LEU A 38 -3.01 18.74 9.21
N LYS A 39 -2.36 18.00 10.11
CA LYS A 39 -2.93 17.66 11.44
C LYS A 39 -2.63 18.70 12.51
N ASN A 40 -1.84 19.73 12.19
CA ASN A 40 -1.32 20.69 13.17
C ASN A 40 -0.68 20.00 14.38
N SER A 41 0.13 18.97 14.13
CA SER A 41 0.77 18.14 15.16
C SER A 41 2.25 17.90 14.89
N MET A 42 2.99 17.53 15.94
CA MET A 42 4.33 16.99 15.81
C MET A 42 4.49 15.74 16.69
N VAL A 43 5.33 14.81 16.24
CA VAL A 43 5.77 13.64 17.00
C VAL A 43 7.24 13.81 17.30
N VAL A 44 7.64 13.64 18.53
CA VAL A 44 9.03 13.77 18.99
C VAL A 44 9.44 12.50 19.72
N GLU A 45 10.55 11.89 19.31
CA GLU A 45 11.21 10.79 19.99
C GLU A 45 12.45 11.37 20.68
N TYR A 46 12.53 11.27 22.01
CA TYR A 46 13.57 11.91 22.79
C TYR A 46 13.95 11.12 24.04
N ASP A 47 15.11 11.44 24.62
CA ASP A 47 15.57 10.89 25.89
C ASP A 47 15.00 11.67 27.07
N GLU A 48 14.13 11.03 27.86
CA GLU A 48 13.50 11.62 29.07
C GLU A 48 14.51 12.08 30.11
N THR A 49 15.69 11.47 30.14
CA THR A 49 16.72 11.83 31.13
C THR A 49 17.44 13.12 30.77
N ALA A 50 17.45 13.49 29.47
CA ALA A 50 18.14 14.66 28.95
C ALA A 50 17.20 15.84 28.67
N LEU A 51 15.93 15.57 28.33
CA LEU A 51 15.00 16.58 27.83
C LEU A 51 13.62 16.44 28.49
N ASP A 52 13.06 17.56 28.93
CA ASP A 52 11.71 17.65 29.48
C ASP A 52 10.71 18.19 28.43
N THR A 53 9.48 17.74 28.51
CA THR A 53 8.32 18.16 27.67
C THR A 53 8.17 19.68 27.62
N GLN A 54 8.39 20.38 28.72
CA GLN A 54 8.30 21.85 28.80
C GLN A 54 9.37 22.56 27.95
N LYS A 55 10.57 22.00 27.83
CA LYS A 55 11.63 22.54 26.95
C LYS A 55 11.28 22.38 25.48
N ILE A 56 10.60 21.27 25.11
CA ILE A 56 10.10 21.06 23.75
C ILE A 56 9.04 22.11 23.41
N ILE A 57 8.06 22.33 24.30
CA ILE A 57 7.03 23.37 24.15
C ILE A 57 7.66 24.76 24.06
N GLY A 58 8.67 25.04 24.92
CA GLY A 58 9.41 26.29 24.89
C GLY A 58 10.08 26.55 23.54
N ALA A 59 10.80 25.56 22.99
CA ALA A 59 11.46 25.70 21.69
C ALA A 59 10.48 25.99 20.54
N VAL A 60 9.29 25.41 20.58
CA VAL A 60 8.22 25.69 19.59
C VAL A 60 7.69 27.12 19.77
N THR A 61 7.53 27.56 21.04
CA THR A 61 7.05 28.91 21.35
C THR A 61 8.07 29.97 20.93
N ASP A 62 9.34 29.74 21.17
CA ASP A 62 10.44 30.60 20.74
C ASP A 62 10.54 30.69 19.22
N ALA A 63 10.25 29.58 18.53
CA ALA A 63 10.14 29.56 17.07
C ALA A 63 8.93 30.36 16.54
N GLY A 64 8.01 30.79 17.41
CA GLY A 64 6.88 31.65 17.06
C GLY A 64 5.55 30.93 16.89
N TYR A 65 5.43 29.69 17.35
CA TYR A 65 4.26 28.83 17.25
C TYR A 65 3.78 28.43 18.64
N GLY A 66 2.53 27.98 18.75
CA GLY A 66 2.04 27.40 20.01
C GLY A 66 2.22 25.89 20.00
N ALA A 67 2.55 25.33 21.17
CA ALA A 67 2.56 23.88 21.36
C ALA A 67 1.88 23.49 22.67
N SER A 68 1.21 22.33 22.64
CA SER A 68 0.65 21.67 23.82
C SER A 68 0.83 20.16 23.67
N LEU A 69 1.13 19.49 24.78
CA LEU A 69 1.19 18.03 24.79
C LEU A 69 -0.20 17.46 24.43
N LYS A 70 -0.21 16.49 23.57
CA LYS A 70 -1.41 15.69 23.32
C LYS A 70 -1.40 14.59 24.37
N GLU A 71 -2.18 14.77 25.46
CA GLU A 71 -2.26 13.78 26.53
C GLU A 71 -2.60 12.41 25.95
N ALA A 72 -1.81 11.40 26.35
CA ALA A 72 -2.14 10.01 26.03
C ALA A 72 -3.42 9.65 26.79
N ALA A 73 -4.41 9.18 26.04
CA ALA A 73 -5.68 8.74 26.61
C ALA A 73 -5.44 7.64 27.66
N GLN A 74 -5.61 7.97 28.91
CA GLN A 74 -5.77 6.96 29.96
C GLN A 74 -7.25 6.57 29.98
N HIS A 75 -7.50 5.32 29.51
CA HIS A 75 -8.80 4.63 29.50
C HIS A 75 -9.86 5.16 28.51
N GLY A 76 -10.11 4.41 27.45
CA GLY A 76 -11.30 4.28 26.59
C GLY A 76 -12.24 5.45 26.28
N LYS A 77 -12.40 6.41 27.17
CA LYS A 77 -13.29 7.57 27.04
C LYS A 77 -12.67 8.74 26.24
N ASP A 78 -11.34 8.78 26.12
CA ASP A 78 -10.63 9.97 25.64
C ASP A 78 -10.26 9.92 24.15
N ALA A 79 -10.16 8.75 23.52
CA ALA A 79 -9.80 8.65 22.08
C ALA A 79 -10.86 9.30 21.18
N LYS A 80 -12.14 9.10 21.50
CA LYS A 80 -13.26 9.72 20.77
C LYS A 80 -13.37 11.23 21.07
N ALA A 81 -13.10 11.62 22.32
CA ALA A 81 -13.04 13.04 22.72
C ALA A 81 -11.85 13.75 22.06
N MET A 82 -10.70 13.10 21.92
CA MET A 82 -9.50 13.67 21.26
C MET A 82 -9.68 13.83 19.76
N GLN A 83 -10.34 12.89 19.10
CA GLN A 83 -10.57 12.95 17.65
C GLN A 83 -11.75 13.86 17.32
N ALA A 84 -12.77 13.92 18.17
CA ALA A 84 -13.76 15.00 18.17
C ALA A 84 -13.05 16.35 18.26
N SER A 85 -12.04 16.52 19.14
CA SER A 85 -11.29 17.76 19.26
C SER A 85 -10.46 18.10 18.00
N ALA A 86 -9.86 17.13 17.31
CA ALA A 86 -9.09 17.39 16.09
C ALA A 86 -10.00 17.76 14.89
N ASN A 87 -11.13 17.07 14.73
CA ASN A 87 -12.14 17.41 13.75
C ASN A 87 -12.83 18.74 14.08
N ASP A 88 -13.04 19.03 15.35
CA ASP A 88 -13.59 20.31 15.82
C ASP A 88 -12.62 21.46 15.61
N ILE A 89 -11.32 21.26 15.81
CA ILE A 89 -10.28 22.26 15.49
C ILE A 89 -10.27 22.55 14.00
N ALA A 90 -10.25 21.51 13.14
CA ALA A 90 -10.29 21.69 11.70
C ALA A 90 -11.58 22.38 11.22
N ARG A 91 -12.71 22.06 11.82
CA ARG A 91 -14.00 22.69 11.56
C ARG A 91 -14.04 24.14 12.04
N GLN A 92 -13.49 24.42 13.22
CA GLN A 92 -13.35 25.77 13.75
C GLN A 92 -12.44 26.63 12.86
N GLU A 93 -11.30 26.09 12.39
CA GLU A 93 -10.44 26.78 11.44
C GLU A 93 -11.15 27.06 10.12
N TYR A 94 -11.89 26.10 9.57
CA TYR A 94 -12.69 26.28 8.37
C TYR A 94 -13.74 27.39 8.53
N GLU A 95 -14.53 27.36 9.59
CA GLU A 95 -15.56 28.40 9.84
C GLU A 95 -14.92 29.75 10.15
N ALA A 96 -13.78 29.82 10.82
CA ALA A 96 -13.05 31.07 11.06
C ALA A 96 -12.54 31.67 9.74
N VAL A 97 -11.95 30.88 8.84
CA VAL A 97 -11.50 31.35 7.52
C VAL A 97 -12.69 31.75 6.65
N LYS A 98 -13.77 31.00 6.65
CA LYS A 98 -15.02 31.29 5.94
C LYS A 98 -15.64 32.61 6.40
N LYS A 99 -15.68 32.86 7.73
CA LYS A 99 -16.16 34.12 8.31
C LYS A 99 -15.29 35.31 7.88
N ARG A 100 -13.95 35.13 7.94
CA ARG A 100 -12.99 36.14 7.48
C ARG A 100 -13.17 36.44 6.00
N LEU A 101 -13.33 35.46 5.14
CA LEU A 101 -13.55 35.61 3.71
C LEU A 101 -14.86 36.39 3.44
N LYS A 102 -15.98 35.99 4.07
CA LYS A 102 -17.26 36.68 3.92
C LYS A 102 -17.15 38.15 4.27
N LEU A 103 -16.52 38.45 5.42
CA LEU A 103 -16.34 39.84 5.87
C LEU A 103 -15.39 40.61 4.93
N SER A 104 -14.30 39.98 4.44
CA SER A 104 -13.41 40.61 3.48
C SER A 104 -14.12 40.96 2.16
N LEU A 105 -14.97 40.05 1.65
CA LEU A 105 -15.73 40.28 0.40
C LEU A 105 -16.71 41.45 0.50
N VAL A 106 -17.31 41.69 1.66
CA VAL A 106 -18.21 42.82 1.86
C VAL A 106 -17.54 44.16 1.55
N PHE A 107 -16.23 44.28 1.83
CA PHE A 107 -15.49 45.51 1.58
C PHE A 107 -14.66 45.43 0.29
N ALA A 108 -14.11 44.28 -0.06
CA ALA A 108 -13.26 44.11 -1.24
C ALA A 108 -14.04 44.20 -2.56
N VAL A 109 -15.30 43.75 -2.59
CA VAL A 109 -16.14 43.83 -3.80
C VAL A 109 -16.48 45.29 -4.14
N PRO A 110 -16.98 46.15 -3.21
CA PRO A 110 -17.16 47.58 -3.47
C PRO A 110 -15.84 48.28 -3.80
N LEU A 111 -14.74 47.93 -3.10
CA LEU A 111 -13.42 48.49 -3.37
C LEU A 111 -13.00 48.23 -4.83
N SER A 112 -13.12 47.00 -5.28
CA SER A 112 -12.76 46.60 -6.65
C SER A 112 -13.72 47.20 -7.69
N TYR A 113 -15.02 47.24 -7.38
CA TYR A 113 -16.02 47.83 -8.28
C TYR A 113 -15.77 49.34 -8.53
N ILE A 114 -15.48 50.08 -7.46
CA ILE A 114 -15.22 51.54 -7.57
C ILE A 114 -13.89 51.76 -8.30
N SER A 115 -12.83 51.05 -7.95
CA SER A 115 -11.50 51.21 -8.55
C SER A 115 -11.49 50.84 -10.04
N MET A 116 -11.95 49.60 -10.37
CA MET A 116 -11.98 49.12 -11.75
C MET A 116 -13.06 49.80 -12.59
N GLY A 117 -14.18 50.17 -12.00
CA GLY A 117 -15.28 50.82 -12.68
C GLY A 117 -14.87 52.18 -13.28
N HIS A 118 -14.00 52.92 -12.59
CA HIS A 118 -13.42 54.14 -13.09
C HIS A 118 -12.58 53.95 -14.37
N MET A 119 -11.82 52.84 -14.42
CA MET A 119 -10.98 52.47 -15.58
C MET A 119 -11.78 51.86 -16.74
N MET A 120 -12.83 51.09 -16.44
CA MET A 120 -13.60 50.30 -17.42
C MET A 120 -14.89 51.00 -17.87
N GLY A 121 -15.18 52.21 -17.36
CA GLY A 121 -16.40 52.94 -17.70
C GLY A 121 -17.69 52.32 -17.16
N TRP A 122 -17.62 51.58 -16.03
CA TRP A 122 -18.83 51.06 -15.39
C TRP A 122 -19.68 52.18 -14.78
N PRO A 123 -20.99 51.98 -14.59
CA PRO A 123 -21.84 52.99 -14.01
C PRO A 123 -21.43 53.27 -12.55
N LEU A 124 -20.76 54.39 -12.35
CA LEU A 124 -20.37 54.92 -11.04
C LEU A 124 -21.12 56.23 -10.74
N PRO A 125 -21.41 56.50 -9.46
CA PRO A 125 -21.89 57.82 -9.04
C PRO A 125 -20.92 58.91 -9.47
N GLU A 126 -21.45 60.05 -9.94
CA GLU A 126 -20.65 61.18 -10.44
C GLU A 126 -19.59 61.68 -9.43
N VAL A 127 -19.83 61.52 -8.14
CA VAL A 127 -18.93 61.85 -7.04
C VAL A 127 -17.59 61.11 -7.08
N PHE A 128 -17.50 60.02 -7.85
CA PHE A 128 -16.25 59.29 -8.06
C PHE A 128 -15.62 59.54 -9.43
N LEU A 129 -16.24 60.34 -10.28
CA LEU A 129 -15.77 60.62 -11.63
C LEU A 129 -15.17 62.04 -11.70
N GLY A 130 -14.21 62.23 -12.61
CA GLY A 130 -13.52 63.46 -12.81
C GLY A 130 -12.31 63.69 -11.89
N VAL A 131 -11.40 64.54 -12.36
CA VAL A 131 -10.15 64.88 -11.63
C VAL A 131 -10.46 65.67 -10.36
N GLU A 132 -11.48 66.51 -10.34
CA GLU A 132 -11.97 67.27 -9.21
C GLU A 132 -12.41 66.40 -8.03
N ASN A 133 -12.89 65.24 -8.31
CA ASN A 133 -13.33 64.27 -7.27
C ASN A 133 -12.24 63.25 -6.87
N ALA A 134 -11.02 63.37 -7.41
CA ALA A 134 -9.94 62.40 -7.17
C ALA A 134 -9.61 62.19 -5.68
N MET A 135 -9.78 63.20 -4.82
CA MET A 135 -9.58 63.10 -3.38
C MET A 135 -10.66 62.25 -2.73
N ILE A 136 -11.96 62.46 -3.08
CA ILE A 136 -13.08 61.67 -2.56
C ILE A 136 -12.94 60.23 -2.99
N PHE A 137 -12.62 59.99 -4.26
CA PHE A 137 -12.34 58.67 -4.81
C PHE A 137 -11.24 57.92 -4.01
N SER A 138 -10.08 58.58 -3.87
CA SER A 138 -8.91 57.98 -3.19
C SER A 138 -9.14 57.72 -1.71
N LEU A 139 -9.80 58.65 -0.99
CA LEU A 139 -10.18 58.45 0.42
C LEU A 139 -11.21 57.32 0.59
N THR A 140 -12.16 57.20 -0.34
CA THR A 140 -13.14 56.10 -0.30
C THR A 140 -12.46 54.74 -0.46
N LEU A 141 -11.49 54.60 -1.38
CA LEU A 141 -10.71 53.36 -1.54
C LEU A 141 -9.90 53.06 -0.28
N LEU A 142 -9.28 54.09 0.35
CA LEU A 142 -8.57 53.90 1.62
C LEU A 142 -9.51 53.44 2.74
N LEU A 143 -10.69 54.04 2.88
CA LEU A 143 -11.66 53.65 3.90
C LEU A 143 -12.20 52.23 3.70
N LEU A 144 -12.33 51.77 2.46
CA LEU A 144 -12.75 50.39 2.13
C LEU A 144 -11.66 49.37 2.35
N VAL A 145 -10.37 49.69 2.14
CA VAL A 145 -9.27 48.74 2.34
C VAL A 145 -8.93 48.53 3.82
N ILE A 146 -9.10 49.57 4.66
CA ILE A 146 -8.78 49.45 6.10
C ILE A 146 -9.48 48.30 6.79
N PRO A 147 -10.80 48.09 6.68
CA PRO A 147 -11.46 46.90 7.27
C PRO A 147 -10.87 45.60 6.75
N VAL A 148 -10.54 45.49 5.45
CA VAL A 148 -9.92 44.26 4.87
C VAL A 148 -8.58 43.98 5.51
N VAL A 149 -7.76 45.02 5.77
CA VAL A 149 -6.47 44.89 6.47
C VAL A 149 -6.67 44.40 7.90
N PHE A 150 -7.63 44.98 8.65
CA PHE A 150 -7.92 44.55 10.02
C PHE A 150 -8.44 43.11 10.12
N ILE A 151 -9.36 42.75 9.24
CA ILE A 151 -9.89 41.35 9.16
C ILE A 151 -8.74 40.35 8.89
N ASN A 152 -7.75 40.77 8.09
CA ASN A 152 -6.62 39.93 7.68
C ASN A 152 -5.30 40.25 8.39
N PHE A 153 -5.34 40.99 9.53
CA PHE A 153 -4.18 41.45 10.27
C PHE A 153 -3.20 40.30 10.68
N LYS A 154 -3.71 39.10 10.77
CA LYS A 154 -2.88 37.89 11.06
C LYS A 154 -1.70 37.78 10.07
N PHE A 155 -1.90 38.06 8.78
CA PHE A 155 -0.82 37.96 7.79
C PHE A 155 0.32 38.96 8.09
N PHE A 156 0.01 40.15 8.51
CA PHE A 156 1.02 41.15 8.88
C PHE A 156 1.76 40.75 10.15
N ARG A 157 1.00 40.36 11.20
CA ARG A 157 1.61 39.98 12.48
C ARG A 157 2.55 38.81 12.35
N VAL A 158 2.13 37.76 11.67
CA VAL A 158 2.96 36.53 11.50
C VAL A 158 4.07 36.80 10.50
N GLY A 159 3.75 37.47 9.38
CA GLY A 159 4.70 37.71 8.30
C GLY A 159 5.89 38.55 8.75
N PHE A 160 5.66 39.68 9.42
CA PHE A 160 6.76 40.51 9.95
C PHE A 160 7.51 39.86 11.09
N LYS A 161 6.82 39.12 11.99
CA LYS A 161 7.51 38.35 13.07
C LYS A 161 8.49 37.34 12.50
N THR A 162 8.10 36.57 11.48
CA THR A 162 8.97 35.58 10.85
C THR A 162 10.06 36.21 9.99
N LEU A 163 9.78 37.37 9.33
CA LEU A 163 10.77 38.10 8.57
C LEU A 163 11.91 38.61 9.46
N PHE A 164 11.58 39.28 10.57
CA PHE A 164 12.59 39.79 11.51
C PHE A 164 13.34 38.69 12.26
N ALA A 165 12.74 37.50 12.38
CA ALA A 165 13.40 36.34 12.90
C ALA A 165 14.29 35.59 11.89
N ALA A 166 14.66 36.24 10.75
CA ALA A 166 15.47 35.70 9.65
C ALA A 166 14.97 34.35 9.10
N SER A 167 13.66 34.15 9.09
CA SER A 167 13.00 32.93 8.61
C SER A 167 11.69 33.29 7.91
N PRO A 168 11.78 34.06 6.79
CA PRO A 168 10.61 34.53 6.07
C PRO A 168 9.79 33.33 5.55
N ASN A 169 8.48 33.48 5.62
CA ASN A 169 7.51 32.51 5.14
C ASN A 169 6.54 33.14 4.14
N MET A 170 5.52 32.40 3.74
CA MET A 170 4.47 32.89 2.84
C MET A 170 3.80 34.19 3.37
N ASP A 171 3.49 34.24 4.67
CA ASP A 171 2.85 35.40 5.28
C ASP A 171 3.77 36.62 5.21
N SER A 172 5.12 36.44 5.19
CA SER A 172 6.08 37.52 4.97
C SER A 172 5.98 38.13 3.59
N LEU A 173 5.81 37.31 2.53
CA LEU A 173 5.64 37.83 1.15
C LEU A 173 4.36 38.65 1.02
N ILE A 174 3.27 38.15 1.62
CA ILE A 174 1.97 38.82 1.64
C ILE A 174 2.07 40.15 2.42
N ALA A 175 2.70 40.13 3.59
CA ALA A 175 2.86 41.32 4.44
C ALA A 175 3.67 42.40 3.73
N ILE A 176 4.79 42.04 3.08
CA ILE A 176 5.63 42.97 2.34
C ILE A 176 4.83 43.56 1.16
N GLY A 177 4.20 42.73 0.31
CA GLY A 177 3.47 43.15 -0.86
C GLY A 177 2.28 44.04 -0.53
N ALA A 178 1.44 43.62 0.43
CA ALA A 178 0.28 44.44 0.86
C ALA A 178 0.71 45.73 1.56
N SER A 179 1.77 45.72 2.40
CA SER A 179 2.28 46.95 3.03
C SER A 179 2.86 47.92 2.02
N ALA A 180 3.63 47.41 1.03
CA ALA A 180 4.17 48.24 -0.04
C ALA A 180 3.05 48.93 -0.83
N SER A 181 1.99 48.20 -1.18
CA SER A 181 0.80 48.74 -1.85
C SER A 181 0.09 49.81 -1.00
N LEU A 182 -0.09 49.58 0.30
CA LEU A 182 -0.72 50.55 1.21
C LEU A 182 0.13 51.82 1.39
N VAL A 183 1.44 51.68 1.64
CA VAL A 183 2.37 52.79 1.81
C VAL A 183 2.41 53.64 0.55
N TYR A 184 2.49 53.00 -0.62
CA TYR A 184 2.45 53.71 -1.88
C TYR A 184 1.10 54.45 -2.10
N GLY A 185 -0.04 53.79 -1.82
CA GLY A 185 -1.35 54.42 -1.93
C GLY A 185 -1.48 55.65 -1.02
N VAL A 186 -0.93 55.61 0.20
CA VAL A 186 -0.86 56.78 1.07
C VAL A 186 0.04 57.88 0.46
N TYR A 187 1.20 57.53 -0.08
CA TYR A 187 2.07 58.46 -0.79
C TYR A 187 1.35 59.11 -1.97
N ALA A 188 0.64 58.36 -2.79
CA ALA A 188 -0.16 58.86 -3.90
C ALA A 188 -1.25 59.86 -3.43
N LEU A 189 -1.90 59.57 -2.30
CA LEU A 189 -2.88 60.44 -1.68
C LEU A 189 -2.26 61.81 -1.30
N TYR A 190 -1.05 61.78 -0.71
CA TYR A 190 -0.31 63.03 -0.44
C TYR A 190 0.04 63.80 -1.72
N LYS A 191 0.40 63.10 -2.80
CA LYS A 191 0.66 63.74 -4.11
C LYS A 191 -0.59 64.35 -4.74
N ILE A 192 -1.74 63.71 -4.63
CA ILE A 192 -3.04 64.22 -5.05
C ILE A 192 -3.37 65.51 -4.27
N ALA A 193 -3.24 65.47 -2.94
CA ALA A 193 -3.46 66.68 -2.11
C ALA A 193 -2.53 67.82 -2.46
N TYR A 194 -1.24 67.54 -2.68
CA TYR A 194 -0.25 68.53 -3.13
C TYR A 194 -0.62 69.12 -4.48
N GLY A 195 -1.03 68.28 -5.46
CA GLY A 195 -1.45 68.77 -6.79
C GLY A 195 -2.63 69.71 -6.73
N PHE A 196 -3.66 69.41 -5.92
CA PHE A 196 -4.78 70.28 -5.68
C PHE A 196 -4.33 71.67 -5.07
N GLY A 197 -3.45 71.59 -4.07
CA GLY A 197 -2.94 72.79 -3.41
C GLY A 197 -2.10 73.71 -4.33
N HIS A 198 -1.53 73.22 -5.43
CA HIS A 198 -0.68 73.93 -6.37
C HIS A 198 -1.31 74.08 -7.76
N GLY A 199 -2.56 73.58 -7.96
CA GLY A 199 -3.26 73.70 -9.25
C GLY A 199 -2.74 72.76 -10.33
N ASP A 200 -1.92 71.76 -9.99
CA ASP A 200 -1.36 70.80 -10.94
C ASP A 200 -2.32 69.56 -11.11
N LEU A 201 -3.31 69.77 -11.97
CA LEU A 201 -4.31 68.76 -12.29
C LEU A 201 -3.73 67.59 -13.06
N ALA A 202 -2.61 67.70 -13.76
CA ALA A 202 -1.94 66.61 -14.43
C ALA A 202 -1.32 65.63 -13.40
N LEU A 203 -0.70 66.17 -12.34
CA LEU A 203 -0.20 65.42 -11.22
C LEU A 203 -1.34 64.66 -10.49
N VAL A 204 -2.47 65.39 -10.25
CA VAL A 204 -3.66 64.74 -9.63
C VAL A 204 -4.17 63.60 -10.48
N HIS A 205 -4.33 63.75 -11.77
CA HIS A 205 -4.80 62.73 -12.69
C HIS A 205 -3.86 61.53 -12.69
N ARG A 206 -2.52 61.77 -12.78
CA ARG A 206 -1.54 60.67 -12.76
C ARG A 206 -1.66 59.81 -11.50
N PHE A 207 -1.66 60.39 -10.30
CA PHE A 207 -1.66 59.65 -9.06
C PHE A 207 -3.04 59.10 -8.68
N SER A 208 -4.15 59.64 -9.21
CA SER A 208 -5.50 59.09 -9.01
C SER A 208 -5.72 57.78 -9.76
N MET A 209 -4.94 57.51 -10.83
CA MET A 209 -5.00 56.27 -11.61
C MET A 209 -4.15 55.12 -10.99
N ASP A 210 -3.19 55.46 -10.11
CA ASP A 210 -2.21 54.51 -9.58
C ASP A 210 -2.23 54.44 -8.04
N LEU A 211 -3.38 54.14 -7.43
CA LEU A 211 -3.54 54.18 -5.97
C LEU A 211 -3.13 52.92 -5.21
N TYR A 212 -3.12 51.75 -5.84
CA TYR A 212 -2.79 50.42 -5.28
C TYR A 212 -3.53 50.00 -4.00
N PHE A 213 -4.51 50.75 -3.45
CA PHE A 213 -5.35 50.32 -2.32
C PHE A 213 -6.17 49.09 -2.67
N GLU A 214 -6.68 49.06 -3.88
CA GLU A 214 -7.39 47.93 -4.45
C GLU A 214 -6.49 46.68 -4.49
N SER A 215 -5.24 46.82 -4.97
CA SER A 215 -4.28 45.73 -5.03
C SER A 215 -4.03 45.14 -3.65
N ALA A 216 -3.83 45.96 -2.60
CA ALA A 216 -3.68 45.51 -1.24
C ALA A 216 -4.91 44.72 -0.74
N GLY A 217 -6.12 45.28 -0.96
CA GLY A 217 -7.39 44.63 -0.57
C GLY A 217 -7.64 43.32 -1.28
N MET A 218 -7.39 43.28 -2.59
CA MET A 218 -7.58 42.07 -3.41
C MET A 218 -6.55 40.99 -3.11
N ILE A 219 -5.27 41.32 -2.92
CA ILE A 219 -4.23 40.37 -2.49
C ILE A 219 -4.69 39.67 -1.21
N LEU A 220 -5.07 40.43 -0.16
CA LEU A 220 -5.51 39.85 1.12
C LEU A 220 -6.78 39.01 0.98
N THR A 221 -7.73 39.45 0.18
CA THR A 221 -9.02 38.75 -0.03
C THR A 221 -8.85 37.49 -0.85
N LEU A 222 -8.11 37.51 -1.97
CA LEU A 222 -7.88 36.35 -2.83
C LEU A 222 -7.02 35.30 -2.14
N ILE A 223 -6.03 35.71 -1.34
CA ILE A 223 -5.25 34.78 -0.53
C ILE A 223 -6.14 34.11 0.55
N THR A 224 -7.03 34.91 1.18
CA THR A 224 -8.00 34.34 2.15
C THR A 224 -8.97 33.39 1.46
N PHE A 225 -9.38 33.67 0.21
CA PHE A 225 -10.15 32.76 -0.63
C PHE A 225 -9.36 31.48 -0.93
N GLY A 226 -8.09 31.58 -1.31
CA GLY A 226 -7.21 30.43 -1.49
C GLY A 226 -7.12 29.57 -0.22
N LYS A 227 -6.96 30.19 0.97
CA LYS A 227 -6.96 29.51 2.27
C LYS A 227 -8.30 28.86 2.61
N PHE A 228 -9.41 29.47 2.22
CA PHE A 228 -10.74 28.85 2.35
C PHE A 228 -10.87 27.59 1.50
N LEU A 229 -10.44 27.63 0.23
CA LEU A 229 -10.44 26.45 -0.64
C LEU A 229 -9.52 25.35 -0.12
N GLU A 230 -8.34 25.73 0.39
CA GLU A 230 -7.40 24.81 1.05
C GLU A 230 -8.04 24.13 2.27
N ALA A 231 -8.66 24.89 3.17
CA ALA A 231 -9.32 24.35 4.37
C ALA A 231 -10.49 23.41 4.03
N ARG A 232 -11.28 23.79 2.99
CA ARG A 232 -12.37 22.94 2.47
C ARG A 232 -11.85 21.62 1.89
N ALA A 233 -10.73 21.66 1.19
CA ALA A 233 -10.11 20.49 0.58
C ALA A 233 -9.49 19.57 1.63
N LYS A 234 -8.80 20.14 2.64
CA LYS A 234 -8.28 19.38 3.79
C LYS A 234 -9.38 18.63 4.53
N GLY A 235 -10.54 19.23 4.77
CA GLY A 235 -11.69 18.55 5.39
C GLY A 235 -12.11 17.29 4.62
N ARG A 236 -12.12 17.34 3.28
CA ARG A 236 -12.49 16.19 2.45
C ARG A 236 -11.45 15.06 2.43
N THR A 237 -10.19 15.34 2.70
CA THR A 237 -9.15 14.31 2.75
C THR A 237 -9.23 13.48 4.03
N SER A 238 -9.72 14.05 5.14
CA SER A 238 -9.94 13.37 6.42
C SER A 238 -11.18 12.44 6.42
N ASP A 239 -12.09 12.59 5.46
CA ASP A 239 -13.34 11.82 5.39
C ASP A 239 -13.12 10.29 5.32
N ALA A 240 -11.98 9.82 4.77
CA ALA A 240 -11.70 8.39 4.64
C ALA A 240 -11.47 7.73 6.00
N ILE A 241 -10.71 8.40 6.89
CA ILE A 241 -10.46 7.91 8.26
C ILE A 241 -11.74 8.00 9.08
N THR A 242 -12.46 9.12 8.97
CA THR A 242 -13.75 9.29 9.67
C THR A 242 -14.76 8.21 9.29
N LYS A 243 -14.82 7.83 7.99
CA LYS A 243 -15.70 6.75 7.54
C LYS A 243 -15.34 5.38 8.13
N LEU A 244 -14.05 5.07 8.29
CA LEU A 244 -13.63 3.84 8.97
C LEU A 244 -14.09 3.82 10.43
N MET A 245 -14.02 4.96 11.12
CA MET A 245 -14.45 5.07 12.50
C MET A 245 -15.97 5.01 12.65
N ASP A 246 -16.72 5.55 11.68
CA ASP A 246 -18.20 5.52 11.67
C ASP A 246 -18.75 4.09 11.43
N LEU A 247 -17.91 3.11 11.10
CA LEU A 247 -18.31 1.70 10.97
C LEU A 247 -18.62 1.05 12.34
N ALA A 248 -17.96 1.49 13.39
CA ALA A 248 -18.22 0.97 14.74
C ALA A 248 -19.61 1.38 15.23
N PRO A 249 -20.43 0.45 15.74
CA PRO A 249 -21.70 0.80 16.36
C PRO A 249 -21.46 1.60 17.64
N LYS A 250 -22.43 2.42 18.02
CA LYS A 250 -22.34 3.25 19.24
C LYS A 250 -22.77 2.49 20.49
N THR A 251 -23.59 1.46 20.33
CA THR A 251 -24.16 0.66 21.41
C THR A 251 -23.92 -0.82 21.14
N ALA A 252 -23.91 -1.60 22.19
CA ALA A 252 -23.82 -3.06 22.17
C ALA A 252 -24.91 -3.66 23.06
N VAL A 253 -25.45 -4.81 22.69
CA VAL A 253 -26.37 -5.58 23.52
C VAL A 253 -25.58 -6.64 24.27
N VAL A 254 -25.49 -6.51 25.58
CA VAL A 254 -24.74 -7.41 26.47
C VAL A 254 -25.73 -8.23 27.29
N GLU A 255 -25.48 -9.52 27.42
CA GLU A 255 -26.21 -10.40 28.32
C GLU A 255 -25.50 -10.44 29.68
N ARG A 256 -26.14 -9.84 30.72
CA ARG A 256 -25.68 -9.89 32.10
C ARG A 256 -26.80 -10.40 32.99
N ASP A 257 -26.50 -11.37 33.81
CA ASP A 257 -27.47 -12.02 34.75
C ASP A 257 -28.75 -12.55 34.05
N GLY A 258 -28.61 -13.02 32.78
CA GLY A 258 -29.70 -13.56 31.97
C GLY A 258 -30.65 -12.50 31.38
N ALA A 259 -30.33 -11.21 31.50
CA ALA A 259 -31.05 -10.10 30.87
C ALA A 259 -30.19 -9.42 29.80
N GLU A 260 -30.82 -9.08 28.67
CA GLU A 260 -30.19 -8.30 27.62
C GLU A 260 -30.25 -6.81 27.97
N LEU A 261 -29.07 -6.16 27.98
CA LEU A 261 -28.92 -4.75 28.28
C LEU A 261 -28.23 -4.06 27.11
N GLU A 262 -28.81 -2.98 26.62
CA GLU A 262 -28.14 -2.12 25.64
C GLU A 262 -27.26 -1.11 26.38
N ILE A 263 -25.94 -1.17 26.14
CA ILE A 263 -24.95 -0.30 26.75
C ILE A 263 -24.12 0.41 25.68
N PRO A 264 -23.46 1.55 25.96
CA PRO A 264 -22.45 2.13 25.10
C PRO A 264 -21.32 1.12 24.81
N VAL A 265 -20.82 1.06 23.58
CA VAL A 265 -19.76 0.10 23.22
C VAL A 265 -18.47 0.30 24.03
N GLU A 266 -18.26 1.52 24.53
CA GLU A 266 -17.14 1.88 25.40
C GLU A 266 -17.20 1.26 26.81
N GLU A 267 -18.38 0.75 27.22
CA GLU A 267 -18.62 0.09 28.52
C GLU A 267 -18.57 -1.43 28.43
N VAL A 268 -18.30 -1.98 27.22
CA VAL A 268 -18.11 -3.42 27.02
C VAL A 268 -16.75 -3.83 27.58
N GLU A 269 -16.76 -4.86 28.45
CA GLU A 269 -15.55 -5.42 29.06
C GLU A 269 -15.15 -6.74 28.40
N LYS A 270 -13.85 -7.06 28.50
CA LYS A 270 -13.34 -8.34 28.00
C LYS A 270 -14.00 -9.51 28.78
N GLY A 271 -14.59 -10.43 28.02
CA GLY A 271 -15.33 -11.58 28.57
C GLY A 271 -16.84 -11.40 28.57
N ASP A 272 -17.38 -10.20 28.32
CA ASP A 272 -18.83 -9.99 28.19
C ASP A 272 -19.41 -10.85 27.05
N ILE A 273 -20.63 -11.34 27.25
CA ILE A 273 -21.40 -12.06 26.23
C ILE A 273 -22.26 -11.04 25.49
N LEU A 274 -22.04 -10.91 24.21
CA LEU A 274 -22.72 -9.97 23.33
C LEU A 274 -23.72 -10.71 22.44
N VAL A 275 -24.88 -10.10 22.25
CA VAL A 275 -25.95 -10.62 21.41
C VAL A 275 -25.99 -9.82 20.10
N VAL A 276 -25.74 -10.48 18.96
CA VAL A 276 -25.71 -9.83 17.65
C VAL A 276 -26.74 -10.47 16.72
N ARG A 277 -27.60 -9.65 16.12
CA ARG A 277 -28.70 -10.07 15.27
C ARG A 277 -28.52 -9.60 13.84
N SER A 278 -29.24 -10.22 12.92
CA SER A 278 -29.25 -9.79 11.51
C SER A 278 -29.51 -8.28 11.37
N GLY A 279 -28.72 -7.63 10.54
CA GLY A 279 -28.71 -6.18 10.30
C GLY A 279 -27.89 -5.37 11.32
N MET A 280 -27.39 -5.97 12.39
CA MET A 280 -26.54 -5.29 13.37
C MET A 280 -25.06 -5.36 12.96
N SER A 281 -24.30 -4.33 13.34
CA SER A 281 -22.84 -4.38 13.29
C SER A 281 -22.30 -5.06 14.56
N VAL A 282 -21.26 -5.86 14.41
CA VAL A 282 -20.52 -6.50 15.50
C VAL A 282 -19.83 -5.41 16.33
N PRO A 283 -20.06 -5.34 17.66
CA PRO A 283 -19.59 -4.20 18.47
C PRO A 283 -18.08 -4.19 18.70
N VAL A 284 -17.51 -5.36 19.00
CA VAL A 284 -16.09 -5.54 19.35
C VAL A 284 -15.58 -6.87 18.78
N ASP A 285 -14.27 -7.13 18.82
CA ASP A 285 -13.73 -8.42 18.39
C ASP A 285 -13.99 -9.52 19.42
N GLY A 286 -14.29 -10.73 18.94
CA GLY A 286 -14.56 -11.85 19.84
C GLY A 286 -14.71 -13.21 19.13
N VAL A 287 -15.21 -14.18 19.89
CA VAL A 287 -15.43 -15.55 19.44
C VAL A 287 -16.90 -15.93 19.62
N LEU A 288 -17.50 -16.53 18.60
CA LEU A 288 -18.85 -17.06 18.68
C LEU A 288 -18.94 -18.16 19.73
N THR A 289 -19.89 -18.02 20.64
CA THR A 289 -20.18 -19.02 21.69
C THR A 289 -21.43 -19.82 21.38
N GLU A 290 -22.40 -19.24 20.67
CA GLU A 290 -23.69 -19.87 20.34
C GLU A 290 -24.27 -19.28 19.05
N GLY A 291 -24.87 -20.10 18.19
CA GLY A 291 -25.54 -19.67 16.97
C GLY A 291 -24.67 -19.76 15.70
N HIS A 292 -25.18 -19.24 14.61
CA HIS A 292 -24.50 -19.16 13.32
C HIS A 292 -25.01 -17.93 12.55
N ALA A 293 -24.16 -17.37 11.70
CA ALA A 293 -24.53 -16.20 10.88
C ALA A 293 -23.62 -16.05 9.67
N ALA A 294 -24.16 -15.44 8.60
CA ALA A 294 -23.39 -14.91 7.50
C ALA A 294 -23.02 -13.47 7.82
N VAL A 295 -21.72 -13.19 7.89
CA VAL A 295 -21.15 -11.89 8.27
C VAL A 295 -20.46 -11.26 7.09
N ASP A 296 -20.84 -10.03 6.76
CA ASP A 296 -20.19 -9.19 5.75
C ASP A 296 -18.98 -8.50 6.38
N GLU A 297 -17.80 -8.95 6.01
CA GLU A 297 -16.53 -8.41 6.47
C GLU A 297 -15.93 -7.38 5.49
N SER A 298 -16.66 -7.00 4.43
CA SER A 298 -16.17 -6.15 3.34
C SER A 298 -15.63 -4.79 3.80
N ALA A 299 -16.16 -4.25 4.88
CA ALA A 299 -15.71 -2.98 5.45
C ALA A 299 -14.29 -3.04 6.04
N ILE A 300 -13.83 -4.22 6.45
CA ILE A 300 -12.52 -4.46 7.08
C ILE A 300 -11.57 -5.16 6.10
N THR A 301 -12.04 -6.25 5.47
CA THR A 301 -11.22 -7.07 4.57
C THR A 301 -11.29 -6.61 3.11
N GLY A 302 -12.34 -5.89 2.72
CA GLY A 302 -12.63 -5.54 1.32
C GLY A 302 -13.24 -6.70 0.50
N GLU A 303 -13.61 -7.83 1.11
CA GLU A 303 -14.27 -8.96 0.45
C GLU A 303 -15.77 -8.79 0.46
N SER A 304 -16.40 -8.84 -0.73
CA SER A 304 -17.84 -8.59 -0.87
C SER A 304 -18.73 -9.79 -0.56
N ILE A 305 -18.16 -10.98 -0.45
CA ILE A 305 -18.91 -12.23 -0.19
C ILE A 305 -19.02 -12.42 1.32
N PRO A 306 -20.24 -12.50 1.90
CA PRO A 306 -20.41 -12.78 3.32
C PRO A 306 -19.80 -14.12 3.71
N VAL A 307 -19.14 -14.17 4.87
CA VAL A 307 -18.48 -15.35 5.41
C VAL A 307 -19.38 -16.02 6.43
N GLU A 308 -19.62 -17.30 6.29
CA GLU A 308 -20.36 -18.09 7.27
C GLU A 308 -19.51 -18.28 8.55
N LYS A 309 -20.10 -17.94 9.69
CA LYS A 309 -19.48 -18.06 11.01
C LYS A 309 -20.29 -19.03 11.87
N GLU A 310 -19.59 -19.97 12.47
CA GLU A 310 -20.14 -21.00 13.36
C GLU A 310 -19.56 -20.86 14.77
N THR A 311 -20.10 -21.59 15.72
CA THR A 311 -19.57 -21.63 17.10
C THR A 311 -18.06 -21.95 17.12
N GLY A 312 -17.27 -21.11 17.80
CA GLY A 312 -15.81 -21.15 17.82
C GLY A 312 -15.14 -20.27 16.78
N SER A 313 -15.88 -19.72 15.79
CA SER A 313 -15.33 -18.79 14.80
C SER A 313 -15.00 -17.43 15.41
N LYS A 314 -13.89 -16.82 14.96
CA LYS A 314 -13.58 -15.43 15.31
C LYS A 314 -14.42 -14.46 14.48
N VAL A 315 -14.86 -13.39 15.12
CA VAL A 315 -15.56 -12.26 14.47
C VAL A 315 -14.89 -10.95 14.81
N THR A 316 -14.86 -10.07 13.83
CA THR A 316 -14.20 -8.77 13.93
C THR A 316 -15.24 -7.67 14.14
N GLY A 317 -14.95 -6.73 15.01
CA GLY A 317 -15.78 -5.55 15.23
C GLY A 317 -16.01 -4.73 13.96
N ALA A 318 -17.12 -4.02 13.89
CA ALA A 318 -17.57 -3.22 12.74
C ALA A 318 -17.94 -4.01 11.46
N THR A 319 -17.93 -5.35 11.48
CA THR A 319 -18.51 -6.19 10.43
C THR A 319 -20.04 -6.26 10.59
N VAL A 320 -20.78 -6.60 9.54
CA VAL A 320 -22.25 -6.54 9.54
C VAL A 320 -22.86 -7.91 9.36
N VAL A 321 -23.76 -8.30 10.26
CA VAL A 321 -24.51 -9.57 10.16
C VAL A 321 -25.59 -9.44 9.09
N LYS A 322 -25.46 -10.20 7.99
CA LYS A 322 -26.46 -10.20 6.89
C LYS A 322 -27.64 -11.11 7.18
N SER A 323 -27.37 -12.29 7.72
CA SER A 323 -28.40 -13.26 8.09
C SER A 323 -27.94 -14.05 9.31
N GLY A 324 -28.89 -14.55 10.07
CA GLY A 324 -28.63 -15.34 11.27
C GLY A 324 -28.58 -14.52 12.56
N PHE A 325 -28.15 -15.19 13.61
CA PHE A 325 -28.05 -14.66 14.96
C PHE A 325 -26.95 -15.41 15.68
N PHE A 326 -26.20 -14.72 16.52
CA PHE A 326 -25.23 -15.38 17.40
C PHE A 326 -25.01 -14.63 18.71
N LYS A 327 -24.51 -15.39 19.70
CA LYS A 327 -23.86 -14.83 20.88
C LYS A 327 -22.36 -14.95 20.73
N MET A 328 -21.63 -13.95 21.16
CA MET A 328 -20.17 -13.93 21.12
C MET A 328 -19.61 -13.49 22.47
N ARG A 329 -18.43 -14.00 22.79
CA ARG A 329 -17.64 -13.52 23.93
C ARG A 329 -16.65 -12.46 23.42
N ALA A 330 -16.64 -11.31 24.08
CA ALA A 330 -15.70 -10.22 23.78
C ALA A 330 -14.26 -10.63 24.15
N ASP A 331 -13.35 -10.63 23.19
CA ASP A 331 -11.92 -10.95 23.39
C ASP A 331 -11.05 -9.70 23.39
N ARG A 332 -11.32 -8.74 22.48
CA ARG A 332 -10.61 -7.45 22.38
C ARG A 332 -11.64 -6.33 22.42
N VAL A 333 -11.42 -5.34 23.28
CA VAL A 333 -12.34 -4.21 23.51
C VAL A 333 -11.60 -2.89 23.43
N GLY A 334 -12.31 -1.80 23.16
CA GLY A 334 -11.75 -0.45 23.14
C GLY A 334 -10.62 -0.28 22.12
N GLU A 335 -9.44 0.12 22.59
CA GLU A 335 -8.27 0.39 21.74
C GLU A 335 -7.60 -0.88 21.17
N ASP A 336 -7.89 -2.05 21.77
CA ASP A 336 -7.31 -3.34 21.35
C ASP A 336 -8.09 -3.97 20.19
N THR A 337 -9.25 -3.41 19.79
CA THR A 337 -10.03 -3.92 18.68
C THR A 337 -9.27 -3.76 17.34
N THR A 338 -9.47 -4.69 16.43
CA THR A 338 -8.87 -4.66 15.08
C THR A 338 -9.16 -3.33 14.37
N LEU A 339 -10.39 -2.82 14.45
CA LEU A 339 -10.73 -1.52 13.86
C LEU A 339 -9.93 -0.38 14.50
N ALA A 340 -9.78 -0.35 15.83
CA ALA A 340 -9.00 0.68 16.52
C ALA A 340 -7.53 0.63 16.12
N GLN A 341 -6.95 -0.58 15.98
CA GLN A 341 -5.59 -0.77 15.47
C GLN A 341 -5.44 -0.27 14.03
N ILE A 342 -6.39 -0.57 13.13
CA ILE A 342 -6.41 -0.06 11.75
C ILE A 342 -6.40 1.47 11.75
N VAL A 343 -7.29 2.10 12.52
CA VAL A 343 -7.37 3.56 12.63
C VAL A 343 -6.05 4.15 13.13
N ARG A 344 -5.44 3.53 14.15
CA ARG A 344 -4.15 3.95 14.69
C ARG A 344 -3.01 3.85 13.65
N LEU A 345 -2.93 2.73 12.92
CA LEU A 345 -1.93 2.56 11.86
C LEU A 345 -2.05 3.62 10.77
N VAL A 346 -3.29 3.92 10.32
CA VAL A 346 -3.54 4.97 9.33
C VAL A 346 -3.21 6.36 9.90
N ASP A 347 -3.46 6.60 11.19
CA ASP A 347 -3.09 7.85 11.87
C ASP A 347 -1.56 8.02 11.96
N ASP A 348 -0.83 6.99 12.33
CA ASP A 348 0.63 6.96 12.38
C ASP A 348 1.25 7.16 10.99
N ALA A 349 0.75 6.45 9.97
CA ALA A 349 1.20 6.59 8.58
C ALA A 349 1.06 8.03 8.08
N THR A 350 -0.09 8.66 8.33
CA THR A 350 -0.34 10.04 7.91
C THR A 350 0.40 11.08 8.75
N SER A 351 0.92 10.69 9.92
CA SER A 351 1.70 11.57 10.80
C SER A 351 3.19 11.57 10.49
N SER A 352 3.70 10.51 9.84
CA SER A 352 5.10 10.39 9.45
C SER A 352 5.44 11.23 8.22
N LYS A 353 6.73 11.59 8.04
CA LYS A 353 7.22 12.38 6.89
C LYS A 353 8.19 11.56 6.05
N PRO A 354 7.85 11.27 4.78
CA PRO A 354 8.77 10.58 3.87
C PRO A 354 9.91 11.50 3.40
N PRO A 355 11.04 10.95 2.91
CA PRO A 355 12.18 11.69 2.39
C PRO A 355 11.81 12.74 1.33
N ILE A 356 10.89 12.44 0.43
CA ILE A 356 10.41 13.37 -0.61
C ILE A 356 9.74 14.62 -0.01
N ALA A 357 9.04 14.49 1.13
CA ALA A 357 8.45 15.63 1.83
C ALA A 357 9.53 16.50 2.50
N LYS A 358 10.54 15.87 3.10
CA LYS A 358 11.69 16.58 3.71
C LYS A 358 12.44 17.39 2.64
N MET A 359 12.61 16.83 1.44
CA MET A 359 13.22 17.53 0.31
C MET A 359 12.36 18.73 -0.14
N ALA A 360 11.05 18.58 -0.27
CA ALA A 360 10.14 19.68 -0.61
C ALA A 360 10.17 20.81 0.42
N ASP A 361 10.23 20.48 1.71
CA ASP A 361 10.36 21.46 2.79
C ASP A 361 11.69 22.25 2.72
N LYS A 362 12.80 21.57 2.41
CA LYS A 362 14.11 22.22 2.20
C LYS A 362 14.09 23.17 1.02
N VAL A 363 13.49 22.78 -0.11
CA VAL A 363 13.30 23.66 -1.28
C VAL A 363 12.46 24.87 -0.89
N SER A 364 11.35 24.69 -0.19
CA SER A 364 10.48 25.78 0.28
C SER A 364 11.23 26.79 1.19
N GLY A 365 12.12 26.31 2.04
CA GLY A 365 12.93 27.14 2.95
C GLY A 365 13.93 28.06 2.23
N VAL A 366 14.44 27.66 1.07
CA VAL A 366 15.34 28.46 0.23
C VAL A 366 14.56 29.38 -0.71
N PHE A 367 13.41 28.92 -1.17
CA PHE A 367 12.59 29.57 -2.20
C PHE A 367 12.12 30.98 -1.77
N VAL A 368 11.60 31.15 -0.55
CA VAL A 368 11.07 32.43 -0.07
C VAL A 368 12.14 33.52 0.00
N PRO A 369 13.32 33.33 0.60
CA PRO A 369 14.41 34.29 0.53
C PRO A 369 14.84 34.62 -0.91
N ALA A 370 14.91 33.63 -1.79
CA ALA A 370 15.29 33.82 -3.20
C ALA A 370 14.29 34.75 -3.93
N VAL A 371 13.00 34.53 -3.68
CA VAL A 371 11.92 35.35 -4.25
C VAL A 371 12.01 36.82 -3.79
N ILE A 372 12.29 37.05 -2.50
CA ILE A 372 12.50 38.42 -2.00
C ILE A 372 13.69 39.08 -2.75
N GLY A 373 14.78 38.33 -2.94
CA GLY A 373 15.92 38.78 -3.72
C GLY A 373 15.55 39.10 -5.17
N ILE A 374 14.78 38.22 -5.84
CA ILE A 374 14.31 38.47 -7.23
C ILE A 374 13.42 39.71 -7.31
N ALA A 375 12.51 39.92 -6.35
CA ALA A 375 11.65 41.12 -6.32
C ALA A 375 12.46 42.39 -6.17
N LEU A 376 13.47 42.41 -5.30
CA LEU A 376 14.38 43.58 -5.14
C LEU A 376 15.20 43.85 -6.42
N ILE A 377 15.73 42.77 -7.04
CA ILE A 377 16.46 42.88 -8.31
C ILE A 377 15.54 43.40 -9.40
N THR A 378 14.30 42.89 -9.49
CA THR A 378 13.28 43.36 -10.45
C THR A 378 13.05 44.85 -10.30
N ALA A 379 12.83 45.34 -9.06
CA ALA A 379 12.64 46.79 -8.81
C ALA A 379 13.88 47.57 -9.23
N ALA A 380 15.07 47.15 -8.85
CA ALA A 380 16.32 47.82 -9.18
C ALA A 380 16.56 47.91 -10.69
N VAL A 381 16.35 46.80 -11.42
CA VAL A 381 16.53 46.75 -12.88
C VAL A 381 15.61 47.71 -13.59
N TRP A 382 14.31 47.76 -13.25
CA TRP A 382 13.36 48.64 -13.90
C TRP A 382 13.64 50.11 -13.60
N LEU A 383 14.09 50.48 -12.38
CA LEU A 383 14.53 51.82 -12.04
C LEU A 383 15.79 52.23 -12.83
N LEU A 384 16.74 51.33 -13.02
CA LEU A 384 17.96 51.54 -13.81
C LEU A 384 17.67 51.70 -15.32
N LEU A 385 16.61 51.07 -15.82
CA LEU A 385 16.14 51.18 -17.18
C LEU A 385 15.36 52.50 -17.43
N GLY A 386 15.13 53.31 -16.37
CA GLY A 386 14.48 54.60 -16.46
C GLY A 386 12.95 54.55 -16.39
N GLU A 387 12.39 53.42 -16.03
CA GLU A 387 10.94 53.28 -15.80
C GLU A 387 10.54 53.93 -14.47
N SER A 388 9.25 54.22 -14.33
CA SER A 388 8.74 54.90 -13.14
C SER A 388 8.84 54.02 -11.89
N PHE A 389 8.93 54.65 -10.71
CA PHE A 389 8.93 53.95 -9.44
C PHE A 389 7.68 53.07 -9.26
N GLU A 390 6.55 53.55 -9.73
CA GLU A 390 5.25 52.86 -9.74
C GLU A 390 5.33 51.54 -10.52
N PHE A 391 5.94 51.57 -11.71
CA PHE A 391 6.10 50.43 -12.57
C PHE A 391 7.03 49.38 -11.93
N ALA A 392 8.17 49.82 -11.42
CA ALA A 392 9.14 48.99 -10.74
C ALA A 392 8.53 48.32 -9.49
N LEU A 393 7.81 49.08 -8.68
CA LEU A 393 7.14 48.61 -7.46
C LEU A 393 6.04 47.60 -7.79
N SER A 394 5.21 47.87 -8.80
CA SER A 394 4.15 46.96 -9.24
C SER A 394 4.68 45.57 -9.65
N ASN A 395 5.75 45.53 -10.44
CA ASN A 395 6.37 44.29 -10.87
C ASN A 395 7.01 43.55 -9.69
N ALA A 396 7.67 44.24 -8.76
CA ALA A 396 8.23 43.65 -7.55
C ALA A 396 7.13 43.04 -6.66
N ILE A 397 6.01 43.75 -6.45
CA ILE A 397 4.85 43.23 -5.70
C ILE A 397 4.25 42.04 -6.44
N ALA A 398 4.11 42.09 -7.76
CA ALA A 398 3.61 40.94 -8.54
C ALA A 398 4.49 39.69 -8.37
N VAL A 399 5.83 39.86 -8.40
CA VAL A 399 6.79 38.77 -8.13
C VAL A 399 6.58 38.19 -6.72
N LEU A 400 6.47 39.02 -5.69
CA LEU A 400 6.28 38.56 -4.30
C LEU A 400 4.98 37.77 -4.15
N VAL A 401 3.90 38.26 -4.75
CA VAL A 401 2.56 37.67 -4.59
C VAL A 401 2.43 36.35 -5.34
N ILE A 402 2.88 36.27 -6.60
CA ILE A 402 2.72 35.09 -7.42
C ILE A 402 3.61 33.93 -6.96
N SER A 403 4.71 34.24 -6.32
CA SER A 403 5.73 33.25 -5.93
C SER A 403 5.41 32.51 -4.64
N CYS A 404 4.17 32.53 -4.18
CA CYS A 404 3.82 31.74 -2.99
C CYS A 404 3.93 30.23 -3.25
N PRO A 405 4.75 29.47 -2.51
CA PRO A 405 4.84 28.03 -2.65
C PRO A 405 3.74 27.28 -1.87
N CYS A 406 2.51 27.83 -1.84
CA CYS A 406 1.39 27.28 -1.04
C CYS A 406 1.05 25.84 -1.41
N ALA A 407 1.04 25.53 -2.72
CA ALA A 407 0.71 24.22 -3.25
C ALA A 407 1.78 23.18 -2.91
N LEU A 408 3.07 23.59 -2.81
CA LEU A 408 4.19 22.71 -2.51
C LEU A 408 4.05 22.02 -1.14
N GLY A 409 3.60 22.78 -0.14
CA GLY A 409 3.41 22.24 1.22
C GLY A 409 2.24 21.26 1.37
N LEU A 410 1.31 21.25 0.39
CA LEU A 410 0.15 20.35 0.38
C LEU A 410 0.36 19.11 -0.51
N ALA A 411 1.28 19.18 -1.46
CA ALA A 411 1.48 18.21 -2.52
C ALA A 411 1.69 16.79 -1.98
N THR A 412 2.61 16.63 -1.04
CA THR A 412 2.97 15.32 -0.46
C THR A 412 1.97 14.86 0.61
N PRO A 413 1.65 15.65 1.66
CA PRO A 413 0.80 15.15 2.75
C PRO A 413 -0.62 14.79 2.28
N THR A 414 -1.18 15.54 1.33
CA THR A 414 -2.53 15.25 0.82
C THR A 414 -2.56 13.93 0.04
N ALA A 415 -1.57 13.68 -0.81
CA ALA A 415 -1.48 12.44 -1.58
C ALA A 415 -1.27 11.22 -0.67
N ILE A 416 -0.42 11.34 0.35
CA ILE A 416 -0.22 10.29 1.36
C ILE A 416 -1.52 9.99 2.09
N MET A 417 -2.20 11.01 2.62
CA MET A 417 -3.45 10.83 3.37
C MET A 417 -4.54 10.16 2.54
N VAL A 418 -4.70 10.56 1.27
CA VAL A 418 -5.68 9.93 0.37
C VAL A 418 -5.24 8.52 -0.01
N GLY A 419 -3.94 8.32 -0.27
CA GLY A 419 -3.37 7.02 -0.64
C GLY A 419 -3.46 6.00 0.49
N THR A 420 -3.06 6.36 1.71
CA THR A 420 -3.17 5.48 2.89
C THR A 420 -4.61 5.17 3.24
N GLY A 421 -5.51 6.17 3.16
CA GLY A 421 -6.94 5.95 3.35
C GLY A 421 -7.55 5.02 2.28
N ARG A 422 -7.11 5.10 1.02
CA ARG A 422 -7.54 4.18 -0.03
C ARG A 422 -6.96 2.79 0.17
N GLY A 423 -5.68 2.69 0.57
CA GLY A 423 -5.04 1.42 0.94
C GLY A 423 -5.82 0.71 2.03
N ALA A 424 -6.11 1.39 3.14
CA ALA A 424 -6.88 0.84 4.24
C ALA A 424 -8.28 0.35 3.80
N ALA A 425 -8.98 1.12 2.96
CA ALA A 425 -10.28 0.73 2.40
C ALA A 425 -10.19 -0.49 1.44
N SER A 426 -8.99 -0.85 1.00
CA SER A 426 -8.73 -2.04 0.15
C SER A 426 -8.07 -3.17 0.94
N GLY A 427 -7.97 -3.07 2.27
CA GLY A 427 -7.32 -4.07 3.12
C GLY A 427 -5.79 -3.98 3.17
N VAL A 428 -5.18 -2.90 2.64
CA VAL A 428 -3.74 -2.65 2.68
C VAL A 428 -3.44 -1.58 3.74
N LEU A 429 -2.93 -1.99 4.89
CA LEU A 429 -2.57 -1.09 5.99
C LEU A 429 -1.10 -0.69 5.87
N ILE A 430 -0.83 0.60 5.91
CA ILE A 430 0.50 1.19 5.75
C ILE A 430 0.87 1.85 7.07
N LYS A 431 2.00 1.48 7.67
CA LYS A 431 2.43 2.03 8.97
C LYS A 431 3.11 3.38 8.89
N SER A 432 3.74 3.69 7.76
CA SER A 432 4.45 4.96 7.62
C SER A 432 4.41 5.48 6.19
N ALA A 433 4.51 6.80 6.04
CA ALA A 433 4.65 7.41 4.72
C ALA A 433 6.00 7.06 4.06
N GLU A 434 7.01 6.72 4.86
CA GLU A 434 8.31 6.25 4.39
C GLU A 434 8.18 4.87 3.74
N ALA A 435 7.44 3.94 4.36
CA ALA A 435 7.12 2.64 3.78
C ALA A 435 6.42 2.77 2.42
N LEU A 436 5.48 3.73 2.30
CA LEU A 436 4.79 4.01 1.04
C LEU A 436 5.73 4.56 -0.05
N GLU A 437 6.75 5.34 0.34
CA GLU A 437 7.79 5.81 -0.59
C GLU A 437 8.72 4.66 -0.98
N THR A 438 9.17 3.86 -0.01
CA THR A 438 10.13 2.78 -0.23
C THR A 438 9.54 1.65 -1.08
N VAL A 439 8.25 1.31 -0.90
CA VAL A 439 7.59 0.28 -1.72
C VAL A 439 7.57 0.62 -3.21
N HIS A 440 7.63 1.91 -3.57
CA HIS A 440 7.78 2.35 -4.96
C HIS A 440 9.16 2.02 -5.55
N GLU A 441 10.21 1.93 -4.72
CA GLU A 441 11.59 1.68 -5.16
C GLU A 441 11.93 0.19 -5.21
N VAL A 442 11.05 -0.68 -4.69
CA VAL A 442 11.25 -2.13 -4.66
C VAL A 442 11.44 -2.65 -6.08
N ASN A 443 12.46 -3.47 -6.27
CA ASN A 443 12.75 -4.17 -7.51
C ASN A 443 12.85 -5.69 -7.34
N THR A 444 12.88 -6.17 -6.10
CA THR A 444 12.95 -7.59 -5.77
C THR A 444 11.96 -7.90 -4.64
N ILE A 445 11.07 -8.87 -4.85
CA ILE A 445 10.14 -9.36 -3.84
C ILE A 445 10.60 -10.74 -3.41
N VAL A 446 10.78 -10.91 -2.10
CA VAL A 446 11.08 -12.20 -1.48
C VAL A 446 9.81 -12.68 -0.79
N LEU A 447 9.34 -13.85 -1.20
CA LEU A 447 8.13 -14.48 -0.68
C LEU A 447 8.52 -15.67 0.20
N ASP A 448 8.07 -15.72 1.44
CA ASP A 448 8.08 -16.97 2.18
C ASP A 448 7.17 -18.00 1.50
N LYS A 449 7.46 -19.28 1.65
CA LYS A 449 6.61 -20.32 1.09
C LYS A 449 5.36 -20.54 1.95
N THR A 450 5.58 -20.90 3.21
CA THR A 450 4.55 -21.45 4.10
C THR A 450 3.61 -20.35 4.60
N GLY A 451 2.29 -20.54 4.45
CA GLY A 451 1.31 -19.52 4.84
C GLY A 451 1.23 -18.30 3.91
N THR A 452 2.26 -18.08 3.06
CA THR A 452 2.36 -16.93 2.14
C THR A 452 2.04 -17.35 0.70
N ILE A 453 2.86 -18.19 0.05
CA ILE A 453 2.57 -18.79 -1.27
C ILE A 453 1.56 -19.92 -1.13
N THR A 454 1.66 -20.68 -0.05
CA THR A 454 0.82 -21.83 0.28
C THR A 454 -0.19 -21.47 1.37
N GLN A 455 -1.14 -22.36 1.62
CA GLN A 455 -2.20 -22.16 2.62
C GLN A 455 -1.67 -22.20 4.07
N GLY A 456 -0.47 -22.78 4.28
CA GLY A 456 0.11 -22.96 5.62
C GLY A 456 -0.46 -24.13 6.39
N GLU A 457 -1.42 -24.85 5.80
CA GLU A 457 -2.01 -26.06 6.36
C GLU A 457 -1.74 -27.23 5.42
N PRO A 458 -1.09 -28.32 5.89
CA PRO A 458 -0.94 -29.53 5.09
C PRO A 458 -2.30 -30.10 4.74
N GLY A 459 -2.47 -30.54 3.50
CA GLY A 459 -3.68 -31.21 3.02
C GLY A 459 -3.35 -32.53 2.34
N VAL A 460 -4.31 -33.47 2.30
CA VAL A 460 -4.17 -34.69 1.52
C VAL A 460 -4.27 -34.37 0.04
N THR A 461 -3.21 -34.69 -0.71
CA THR A 461 -3.14 -34.40 -2.17
C THR A 461 -3.33 -35.68 -2.99
N ASP A 462 -2.83 -36.81 -2.52
CA ASP A 462 -2.98 -38.08 -3.21
C ASP A 462 -3.29 -39.21 -2.22
N VAL A 463 -4.15 -40.13 -2.65
CA VAL A 463 -4.50 -41.37 -1.97
C VAL A 463 -4.23 -42.53 -2.92
N LEU A 464 -3.09 -43.19 -2.75
CA LEU A 464 -2.70 -44.34 -3.54
C LEU A 464 -3.01 -45.62 -2.74
N TYR A 465 -4.02 -46.35 -3.14
CA TYR A 465 -4.48 -47.54 -2.38
C TYR A 465 -4.17 -48.85 -3.12
N SER A 466 -3.88 -49.88 -2.34
CA SER A 466 -3.69 -51.22 -2.85
C SER A 466 -5.03 -51.82 -3.31
N LYS A 467 -5.00 -52.55 -4.43
CA LYS A 467 -6.18 -53.26 -4.97
C LYS A 467 -6.84 -54.19 -3.96
N SER A 468 -6.07 -54.75 -3.05
CA SER A 468 -6.56 -55.65 -1.98
C SER A 468 -7.28 -54.94 -0.85
N ALA A 469 -7.03 -53.63 -0.64
CA ALA A 469 -7.57 -52.87 0.48
C ALA A 469 -8.71 -51.93 0.10
N GLY A 470 -8.59 -51.25 -1.03
CA GLY A 470 -9.51 -50.21 -1.44
C GLY A 470 -9.33 -48.86 -0.70
N GLU A 471 -9.76 -47.77 -1.31
CA GLU A 471 -9.65 -46.40 -0.75
C GLU A 471 -10.27 -46.29 0.65
N ALA A 472 -11.51 -46.72 0.79
CA ALA A 472 -12.27 -46.60 2.04
C ALA A 472 -11.58 -47.23 3.24
N GLN A 473 -10.92 -48.41 3.06
CA GLN A 473 -10.20 -49.08 4.13
C GLN A 473 -8.89 -48.35 4.47
N LEU A 474 -8.15 -47.86 3.48
CA LEU A 474 -6.94 -47.06 3.69
C LEU A 474 -7.27 -45.83 4.50
N VAL A 475 -8.23 -44.99 4.02
CA VAL A 475 -8.62 -43.73 4.67
C VAL A 475 -9.18 -44.00 6.08
N LYS A 476 -10.05 -45.00 6.25
CA LYS A 476 -10.57 -45.39 7.59
C LYS A 476 -9.44 -45.77 8.55
N THR A 477 -8.49 -46.58 8.11
CA THR A 477 -7.38 -47.01 8.97
C THR A 477 -6.45 -45.86 9.33
N ALA A 478 -6.08 -45.07 8.34
CA ALA A 478 -5.22 -43.89 8.51
C ALA A 478 -5.85 -42.88 9.48
N ALA A 479 -7.08 -42.43 9.21
CA ALA A 479 -7.74 -41.42 10.04
C ALA A 479 -8.07 -41.93 11.45
N SER A 480 -8.40 -43.23 11.62
CA SER A 480 -8.63 -43.81 12.95
C SER A 480 -7.37 -43.82 13.80
N LEU A 481 -6.21 -44.14 13.23
CA LEU A 481 -4.91 -44.06 13.89
C LEU A 481 -4.52 -42.62 14.20
N GLU A 482 -4.59 -41.73 13.22
CA GLU A 482 -4.12 -40.33 13.30
C GLU A 482 -5.01 -39.46 14.19
N LYS A 483 -6.26 -39.88 14.50
CA LYS A 483 -7.15 -39.15 15.42
C LYS A 483 -6.52 -38.89 16.81
N TYR A 484 -5.58 -39.70 17.23
CA TYR A 484 -4.93 -39.62 18.53
C TYR A 484 -3.55 -38.91 18.45
N SER A 485 -3.16 -38.44 17.28
CA SER A 485 -1.91 -37.73 17.03
C SER A 485 -2.14 -36.24 16.97
N GLU A 486 -1.31 -35.44 17.64
CA GLU A 486 -1.35 -33.98 17.60
C GLU A 486 -0.57 -33.40 16.40
N HIS A 487 -0.01 -34.24 15.55
CA HIS A 487 0.81 -33.81 14.43
C HIS A 487 -0.05 -33.13 13.35
N PRO A 488 0.38 -32.00 12.73
CA PRO A 488 -0.39 -31.28 11.68
C PRO A 488 -0.78 -32.19 10.50
N LEU A 489 0.08 -33.11 10.09
CA LEU A 489 -0.22 -34.10 9.03
C LEU A 489 -1.36 -35.04 9.43
N ALA A 490 -1.46 -35.41 10.72
CA ALA A 490 -2.52 -36.23 11.25
C ALA A 490 -3.88 -35.53 11.14
N GLN A 491 -3.93 -34.29 11.56
CA GLN A 491 -5.16 -33.47 11.46
C GLN A 491 -5.66 -33.37 10.01
N ALA A 492 -4.75 -33.22 9.05
CA ALA A 492 -5.09 -33.19 7.62
C ALA A 492 -5.76 -34.50 7.14
N ILE A 493 -5.27 -35.67 7.60
CA ILE A 493 -5.86 -36.94 7.25
C ILE A 493 -7.23 -37.12 7.90
N VAL A 494 -7.39 -36.71 9.15
CA VAL A 494 -8.68 -36.78 9.85
C VAL A 494 -9.71 -35.87 9.17
N LYS A 495 -9.34 -34.62 8.86
CA LYS A 495 -10.18 -33.64 8.13
C LYS A 495 -10.61 -34.18 6.75
N TYR A 496 -9.69 -34.85 6.03
CA TYR A 496 -10.01 -35.50 4.75
C TYR A 496 -11.04 -36.63 4.91
N ALA A 497 -10.88 -37.44 5.94
CA ALA A 497 -11.83 -38.54 6.23
C ALA A 497 -13.22 -38.01 6.61
N GLU A 498 -13.30 -36.90 7.36
CA GLU A 498 -14.56 -36.23 7.71
C GLU A 498 -15.26 -35.68 6.46
N GLN A 499 -14.54 -35.04 5.55
CA GLN A 499 -15.06 -34.54 4.27
C GLN A 499 -15.64 -35.67 3.40
N LYS A 500 -15.04 -36.86 3.49
CA LYS A 500 -15.51 -38.08 2.79
C LYS A 500 -16.59 -38.83 3.56
N ASN A 501 -17.04 -38.36 4.73
CA ASN A 501 -18.01 -38.98 5.61
C ASN A 501 -17.61 -40.41 6.05
N VAL A 502 -16.30 -40.66 6.27
CA VAL A 502 -15.78 -41.97 6.70
C VAL A 502 -15.95 -42.14 8.20
N GLN A 503 -16.67 -43.17 8.61
CA GLN A 503 -16.81 -43.50 10.03
C GLN A 503 -15.51 -44.10 10.60
N LEU A 504 -14.97 -43.41 11.62
CA LEU A 504 -13.74 -43.81 12.29
C LEU A 504 -13.99 -44.98 13.25
N ALA A 505 -13.04 -45.93 13.34
CA ALA A 505 -13.07 -47.06 14.26
C ALA A 505 -12.27 -46.77 15.54
N PRO A 506 -12.65 -47.31 16.68
CA PRO A 506 -11.87 -47.20 17.91
C PRO A 506 -10.51 -47.91 17.78
N VAL A 507 -9.46 -47.25 18.25
CA VAL A 507 -8.09 -47.79 18.28
C VAL A 507 -7.69 -48.03 19.73
N THR A 508 -7.13 -49.20 20.00
CA THR A 508 -6.58 -49.57 21.30
C THR A 508 -5.07 -49.72 21.20
N GLY A 509 -4.35 -49.60 22.32
CA GLY A 509 -2.89 -49.79 22.32
C GLY A 509 -2.13 -48.76 21.43
N PHE A 510 -2.67 -47.52 21.32
CA PHE A 510 -2.01 -46.48 20.57
C PHE A 510 -0.62 -46.17 21.14
N ALA A 511 0.37 -46.13 20.28
CA ALA A 511 1.74 -45.75 20.62
C ALA A 511 2.38 -44.91 19.51
N GLN A 512 2.93 -43.76 19.86
CA GLN A 512 3.70 -42.93 18.97
C GLN A 512 5.19 -43.29 19.05
N GLN A 513 5.83 -43.47 17.90
CA GLN A 513 7.27 -43.67 17.77
C GLN A 513 7.94 -42.41 17.19
N ALA A 514 8.70 -41.70 18.00
CA ALA A 514 9.34 -40.48 17.62
C ALA A 514 10.19 -40.62 16.34
N GLY A 515 9.94 -39.75 15.33
CA GLY A 515 10.62 -39.76 14.05
C GLY A 515 10.34 -40.95 13.13
N ARG A 516 9.33 -41.78 13.42
CA ARG A 516 8.95 -42.98 12.62
C ARG A 516 7.47 -42.97 12.24
N GLY A 517 6.56 -42.85 13.21
CA GLY A 517 5.12 -42.92 12.98
C GLY A 517 4.33 -43.39 14.22
N ILE A 518 3.17 -43.98 13.99
CA ILE A 518 2.20 -44.40 15.02
C ILE A 518 1.79 -45.83 14.82
N LYS A 519 1.43 -46.50 15.92
CA LYS A 519 0.94 -47.89 15.95
C LYS A 519 -0.32 -47.99 16.80
N GLY A 520 -1.16 -48.95 16.48
CA GLY A 520 -2.33 -49.28 17.30
C GLY A 520 -3.02 -50.54 16.84
N VAL A 521 -4.03 -50.98 17.58
CA VAL A 521 -4.85 -52.15 17.23
C VAL A 521 -6.26 -51.67 16.91
N MET A 522 -6.76 -51.98 15.74
CA MET A 522 -8.09 -51.64 15.25
C MET A 522 -8.83 -52.92 14.86
N GLU A 523 -10.00 -53.13 15.43
CA GLU A 523 -10.81 -54.34 15.17
C GLU A 523 -10.02 -55.67 15.37
N GLY A 524 -9.16 -55.74 16.41
CA GLY A 524 -8.32 -56.88 16.73
C GLY A 524 -7.09 -57.08 15.82
N LYS A 525 -6.84 -56.18 14.88
CA LYS A 525 -5.71 -56.26 13.94
C LYS A 525 -4.71 -55.17 14.22
N GLY A 526 -3.42 -55.48 14.17
CA GLY A 526 -2.35 -54.53 14.33
C GLY A 526 -2.29 -53.59 13.11
N CYS A 527 -2.28 -52.27 13.38
CA CYS A 527 -2.16 -51.24 12.35
C CYS A 527 -0.99 -50.33 12.68
N PHE A 528 -0.35 -49.80 11.64
CA PHE A 528 0.61 -48.71 11.79
C PHE A 528 0.52 -47.70 10.64
N GLY A 529 0.93 -46.49 10.93
CA GLY A 529 1.08 -45.43 9.95
C GLY A 529 2.39 -44.68 10.19
N GLY A 530 3.17 -44.42 9.15
CA GLY A 530 4.42 -43.70 9.32
C GLY A 530 5.24 -43.51 8.06
N ASN A 531 6.50 -43.10 8.26
CA ASN A 531 7.44 -42.83 7.18
C ASN A 531 8.13 -44.10 6.66
N ARG A 532 9.02 -43.92 5.67
CA ARG A 532 9.84 -44.97 5.05
C ARG A 532 10.53 -45.88 6.07
N ARG A 533 11.16 -45.29 7.12
CA ARG A 533 11.89 -46.09 8.12
C ARG A 533 11.00 -47.13 8.82
N MET A 534 9.77 -46.73 9.13
CA MET A 534 8.81 -47.63 9.74
C MET A 534 8.36 -48.76 8.82
N LEU A 535 8.25 -48.45 7.52
CA LEU A 535 7.86 -49.44 6.51
C LEU A 535 9.02 -50.42 6.21
N GLU A 536 10.27 -49.95 6.20
CA GLU A 536 11.48 -50.78 6.07
C GLU A 536 11.61 -51.75 7.23
N GLU A 537 11.39 -51.30 8.47
CA GLU A 537 11.40 -52.16 9.66
C GLU A 537 10.28 -53.25 9.64
N ALA A 538 9.17 -52.94 9.00
CA ALA A 538 8.10 -53.91 8.82
C ALA A 538 8.33 -54.88 7.65
N GLY A 539 9.40 -54.69 6.86
CA GLY A 539 9.72 -55.51 5.70
C GLY A 539 8.75 -55.34 4.52
N LEU A 540 8.06 -54.21 4.45
CA LEU A 540 7.05 -53.89 3.43
C LEU A 540 7.50 -52.84 2.41
N TYR A 541 8.78 -52.47 2.43
CA TYR A 541 9.34 -51.47 1.51
C TYR A 541 10.07 -52.17 0.37
N ASP A 542 9.46 -52.22 -0.81
CA ASP A 542 9.99 -52.81 -2.03
C ASP A 542 10.36 -51.74 -3.09
N ASP A 543 10.87 -52.19 -4.25
CA ASP A 543 11.26 -51.29 -5.34
C ASP A 543 10.08 -50.52 -5.95
N ASN A 544 8.85 -51.05 -5.94
CA ASN A 544 7.66 -50.40 -6.41
C ASN A 544 7.25 -49.25 -5.48
N VAL A 545 7.22 -49.54 -4.16
CA VAL A 545 6.94 -48.51 -3.14
C VAL A 545 7.99 -47.40 -3.17
N LYS A 546 9.27 -47.77 -3.37
CA LYS A 546 10.35 -46.81 -3.52
C LYS A 546 10.14 -45.88 -4.73
N MET A 547 9.75 -46.42 -5.88
CA MET A 547 9.48 -45.62 -7.08
C MET A 547 8.29 -44.66 -6.87
N LEU A 548 7.23 -45.12 -6.19
CA LEU A 548 6.07 -44.26 -5.85
C LEU A 548 6.46 -43.18 -4.85
N GLU A 549 7.25 -43.51 -3.82
CA GLU A 549 7.80 -42.52 -2.89
C GLU A 549 8.64 -41.47 -3.60
N GLU A 550 9.58 -41.88 -4.46
CA GLU A 550 10.46 -40.98 -5.21
C GLU A 550 9.66 -40.06 -6.15
N LYS A 551 8.61 -40.58 -6.79
CA LYS A 551 7.70 -39.79 -7.63
C LYS A 551 6.96 -38.73 -6.83
N LEU A 552 6.33 -39.11 -5.71
CA LEU A 552 5.62 -38.19 -4.83
C LEU A 552 6.56 -37.15 -4.21
N ALA A 553 7.76 -37.56 -3.80
CA ALA A 553 8.79 -36.69 -3.27
C ALA A 553 9.31 -35.70 -4.35
N ALA A 554 9.42 -36.14 -5.61
CA ALA A 554 9.76 -35.25 -6.72
C ALA A 554 8.67 -34.19 -7.02
N GLU A 555 7.42 -34.51 -6.71
CA GLU A 555 6.28 -33.58 -6.77
C GLU A 555 6.17 -32.69 -5.50
N GLY A 556 7.13 -32.76 -4.57
CA GLY A 556 7.12 -31.94 -3.35
C GLY A 556 6.18 -32.40 -2.26
N LYS A 557 5.69 -33.64 -2.34
CA LYS A 557 4.72 -34.20 -1.41
C LYS A 557 5.40 -35.06 -0.35
N THR A 558 4.79 -35.16 0.84
CA THR A 558 5.24 -36.03 1.94
C THR A 558 4.40 -37.32 1.95
N PRO A 559 4.95 -38.45 1.54
CA PRO A 559 4.23 -39.73 1.58
C PRO A 559 4.22 -40.30 3.00
N LEU A 560 3.05 -40.73 3.46
CA LEU A 560 2.85 -41.54 4.67
C LEU A 560 2.29 -42.90 4.27
N PHE A 561 2.85 -43.94 4.84
CA PHE A 561 2.52 -45.34 4.55
C PHE A 561 1.63 -45.91 5.65
N PHE A 562 0.56 -46.61 5.27
CA PHE A 562 -0.36 -47.22 6.21
C PHE A 562 -0.49 -48.69 5.94
N ALA A 563 -0.34 -49.48 7.00
CA ALA A 563 -0.43 -50.95 6.93
C ALA A 563 -1.32 -51.49 8.02
N ARG A 564 -1.92 -52.68 7.75
CA ARG A 564 -2.78 -53.43 8.66
C ARG A 564 -2.47 -54.92 8.55
N ASP A 565 -2.24 -55.54 9.68
CA ASP A 565 -1.99 -57.00 9.79
C ASP A 565 -0.82 -57.50 8.89
N GLY A 566 0.25 -56.67 8.81
CA GLY A 566 1.42 -56.96 7.98
C GLY A 566 1.24 -56.78 6.47
N VAL A 567 0.13 -56.15 6.04
CA VAL A 567 -0.14 -55.82 4.63
C VAL A 567 -0.18 -54.31 4.45
N LEU A 568 0.55 -53.80 3.46
CA LEU A 568 0.50 -52.41 3.07
C LEU A 568 -0.85 -52.10 2.42
N LEU A 569 -1.62 -51.18 3.04
CA LEU A 569 -2.90 -50.70 2.50
C LEU A 569 -2.74 -49.66 1.42
N GLY A 570 -1.72 -48.80 1.55
CA GLY A 570 -1.44 -47.77 0.57
C GLY A 570 -0.60 -46.61 1.14
N ILE A 571 -0.54 -45.54 0.35
CA ILE A 571 0.20 -44.34 0.63
C ILE A 571 -0.78 -43.13 0.61
N ILE A 572 -0.71 -42.28 1.62
CA ILE A 572 -1.39 -41.00 1.62
C ILE A 572 -0.30 -39.93 1.52
N ALA A 573 -0.32 -39.16 0.47
CA ALA A 573 0.61 -38.06 0.28
C ALA A 573 -0.03 -36.72 0.73
N LEU A 574 0.76 -35.96 1.45
CA LEU A 574 0.36 -34.67 1.98
C LEU A 574 1.30 -33.58 1.47
N ALA A 575 0.76 -32.42 1.18
CA ALA A 575 1.54 -31.24 0.89
C ALA A 575 0.81 -29.98 1.38
N ASP A 576 1.56 -28.94 1.61
CA ASP A 576 1.00 -27.60 1.81
C ASP A 576 0.59 -27.05 0.42
N ARG A 577 -0.70 -26.85 0.23
CA ARG A 577 -1.27 -26.50 -1.08
C ARG A 577 -0.96 -25.06 -1.45
N VAL A 578 -0.55 -24.83 -2.69
CA VAL A 578 -0.41 -23.49 -3.26
C VAL A 578 -1.78 -22.81 -3.28
N LYS A 579 -1.82 -21.52 -2.86
CA LYS A 579 -3.07 -20.75 -2.93
C LYS A 579 -3.47 -20.55 -4.39
N PRO A 580 -4.77 -20.54 -4.71
CA PRO A 580 -5.27 -20.42 -6.10
C PRO A 580 -4.76 -19.18 -6.82
N THR A 581 -4.56 -18.08 -6.09
CA THR A 581 -4.15 -16.78 -6.62
C THR A 581 -2.64 -16.59 -6.70
N SER A 582 -1.82 -17.46 -6.07
CA SER A 582 -0.37 -17.27 -5.95
C SER A 582 0.35 -17.18 -7.29
N ARG A 583 0.00 -18.03 -8.25
CA ARG A 583 0.58 -17.98 -9.59
C ARG A 583 0.25 -16.67 -10.30
N ALA A 584 -1.02 -16.27 -10.31
CA ALA A 584 -1.48 -15.02 -10.93
C ALA A 584 -0.81 -13.80 -10.28
N ALA A 585 -0.64 -13.81 -8.95
CA ALA A 585 0.04 -12.75 -8.22
C ALA A 585 1.52 -12.62 -8.60
N ILE A 586 2.23 -13.75 -8.71
CA ILE A 586 3.64 -13.78 -9.12
C ILE A 586 3.79 -13.30 -10.57
N GLU A 587 2.92 -13.75 -11.48
CA GLU A 587 2.91 -13.28 -12.86
C GLU A 587 2.65 -11.76 -12.96
N GLU A 588 1.77 -11.21 -12.10
CA GLU A 588 1.52 -9.77 -12.01
C GLU A 588 2.74 -9.01 -11.52
N MET A 589 3.39 -9.47 -10.44
CA MET A 589 4.63 -8.86 -9.92
C MET A 589 5.74 -8.83 -11.00
N LYS A 590 5.89 -9.92 -11.74
CA LYS A 590 6.86 -9.99 -12.86
C LYS A 590 6.51 -9.04 -14.01
N ARG A 591 5.23 -8.87 -14.35
CA ARG A 591 4.80 -7.85 -15.32
C ARG A 591 5.10 -6.42 -14.89
N MET A 592 5.13 -6.18 -13.58
CA MET A 592 5.55 -4.89 -13.02
C MET A 592 7.07 -4.69 -13.08
N GLY A 593 7.84 -5.68 -13.55
CA GLY A 593 9.30 -5.66 -13.65
C GLY A 593 10.00 -6.03 -12.35
N LEU A 594 9.32 -6.69 -11.42
CA LEU A 594 9.88 -7.14 -10.15
C LEU A 594 10.46 -8.54 -10.29
N GLU A 595 11.65 -8.76 -9.73
CA GLU A 595 12.20 -10.10 -9.55
C GLU A 595 11.54 -10.78 -8.36
N VAL A 596 11.01 -11.99 -8.54
CA VAL A 596 10.33 -12.75 -7.49
C VAL A 596 11.20 -13.90 -7.03
N VAL A 597 11.58 -13.89 -5.75
CA VAL A 597 12.41 -14.90 -5.10
C VAL A 597 11.59 -15.64 -4.04
N MET A 598 11.48 -16.96 -4.15
CA MET A 598 10.86 -17.78 -3.12
C MET A 598 11.90 -18.20 -2.09
N LEU A 599 11.57 -18.08 -0.79
CA LEU A 599 12.41 -18.47 0.33
C LEU A 599 11.70 -19.58 1.12
N THR A 600 12.42 -20.66 1.41
CA THR A 600 11.82 -21.80 2.13
C THR A 600 12.84 -22.61 2.92
N GLY A 601 12.41 -23.22 4.02
CA GLY A 601 13.17 -24.23 4.77
C GLY A 601 13.12 -25.63 4.17
N ASP A 602 12.30 -25.86 3.14
CA ASP A 602 12.18 -27.16 2.49
C ASP A 602 13.47 -27.57 1.76
N ASN A 603 13.60 -28.85 1.49
CA ASN A 603 14.69 -29.37 0.64
C ASN A 603 14.61 -28.83 -0.79
N ALA A 604 15.75 -28.82 -1.46
CA ALA A 604 15.90 -28.21 -2.80
C ALA A 604 14.93 -28.79 -3.86
N ARG A 605 14.58 -30.09 -3.79
CA ARG A 605 13.68 -30.74 -4.76
C ARG A 605 12.24 -30.23 -4.62
N THR A 606 11.70 -30.24 -3.40
CA THR A 606 10.37 -29.71 -3.09
C THR A 606 10.27 -28.23 -3.46
N ALA A 607 11.29 -27.45 -3.10
CA ALA A 607 11.36 -26.03 -3.38
C ALA A 607 11.33 -25.74 -4.88
N GLN A 608 12.07 -26.50 -5.69
CA GLN A 608 12.07 -26.37 -7.16
C GLN A 608 10.74 -26.77 -7.81
N ALA A 609 10.06 -27.79 -7.27
CA ALA A 609 8.74 -28.20 -7.76
C ALA A 609 7.73 -27.06 -7.61
N ILE A 610 7.65 -26.48 -6.40
CA ILE A 610 6.75 -25.34 -6.13
C ILE A 610 7.15 -24.09 -6.93
N GLN A 611 8.46 -23.80 -7.05
CA GLN A 611 8.95 -22.68 -7.88
C GLN A 611 8.44 -22.78 -9.32
N LYS A 612 8.49 -23.95 -9.92
CA LYS A 612 8.00 -24.18 -11.29
C LYS A 612 6.48 -24.03 -11.38
N GLU A 613 5.75 -24.53 -10.40
CA GLU A 613 4.29 -24.42 -10.33
C GLU A 613 3.83 -22.97 -10.27
N VAL A 614 4.44 -22.15 -9.39
CA VAL A 614 4.04 -20.76 -9.18
C VAL A 614 4.72 -19.78 -10.14
N GLY A 615 5.81 -20.18 -10.81
CA GLY A 615 6.52 -19.37 -11.78
C GLY A 615 7.45 -18.31 -11.20
N ALA A 616 7.95 -18.50 -9.96
CA ALA A 616 8.94 -17.59 -9.35
C ALA A 616 10.28 -17.64 -10.09
N ASP A 617 11.02 -16.50 -10.14
CA ASP A 617 12.28 -16.41 -10.89
C ASP A 617 13.41 -17.21 -10.24
N ARG A 618 13.45 -17.20 -8.90
CA ARG A 618 14.47 -17.90 -8.12
C ARG A 618 13.86 -18.54 -6.89
N VAL A 619 14.55 -19.59 -6.41
CA VAL A 619 14.26 -20.19 -5.12
C VAL A 619 15.54 -20.30 -4.29
N VAL A 620 15.42 -20.05 -3.00
CA VAL A 620 16.47 -20.31 -2.00
C VAL A 620 15.85 -21.31 -1.00
N ALA A 621 16.37 -22.53 -1.05
CA ALA A 621 15.91 -23.66 -0.27
C ALA A 621 16.79 -23.91 0.96
N GLU A 622 16.31 -24.75 1.90
CA GLU A 622 17.05 -25.19 3.10
C GLU A 622 17.48 -24.05 4.02
N VAL A 623 16.71 -22.95 4.05
CA VAL A 623 17.00 -21.75 4.84
C VAL A 623 16.38 -21.89 6.24
N LEU A 624 17.21 -21.83 7.27
CA LEU A 624 16.73 -21.82 8.64
C LEU A 624 16.07 -20.46 8.96
N PRO A 625 15.12 -20.41 9.91
CA PRO A 625 14.43 -19.18 10.26
C PRO A 625 15.37 -18.00 10.58
N GLN A 626 16.47 -18.26 11.30
CA GLN A 626 17.48 -17.26 11.64
C GLN A 626 18.31 -16.77 10.43
N ASP A 627 18.39 -17.57 9.36
CA ASP A 627 19.20 -17.26 8.19
C ASP A 627 18.41 -16.48 7.11
N LYS A 628 17.08 -16.40 7.24
CA LYS A 628 16.23 -15.62 6.34
C LYS A 628 16.66 -14.16 6.27
N GLU A 629 17.01 -13.55 7.41
CA GLU A 629 17.54 -12.18 7.48
C GLU A 629 18.86 -12.03 6.69
N THR A 630 19.72 -13.03 6.75
CA THR A 630 21.01 -13.04 6.06
C THR A 630 20.82 -13.04 4.53
N GLU A 631 19.82 -13.76 4.00
CA GLU A 631 19.50 -13.75 2.58
C GLU A 631 18.96 -12.39 2.11
N ILE A 632 18.11 -11.74 2.90
CA ILE A 632 17.67 -10.37 2.62
C ILE A 632 18.87 -9.43 2.56
N ARG A 633 19.77 -9.48 3.56
CA ARG A 633 20.99 -8.68 3.60
C ARG A 633 21.87 -8.93 2.37
N ARG A 634 22.02 -10.19 1.92
CA ARG A 634 22.78 -10.55 0.74
C ARG A 634 22.22 -9.91 -0.54
N LEU A 635 20.90 -9.91 -0.70
CA LEU A 635 20.24 -9.26 -1.84
C LEU A 635 20.44 -7.73 -1.80
N GLN A 636 20.33 -7.13 -0.64
CA GLN A 636 20.58 -5.69 -0.44
C GLN A 636 22.04 -5.30 -0.76
N GLN A 637 23.02 -6.13 -0.38
CA GLN A 637 24.43 -5.92 -0.74
C GLN A 637 24.70 -6.00 -2.26
N GLN A 638 23.84 -6.67 -3.01
CA GLN A 638 23.86 -6.67 -4.47
C GLN A 638 23.23 -5.41 -5.09
N GLY A 639 22.83 -4.44 -4.28
CA GLY A 639 22.19 -3.19 -4.71
C GLY A 639 20.69 -3.34 -4.99
N LYS A 640 20.06 -4.41 -4.56
CA LYS A 640 18.60 -4.62 -4.72
C LYS A 640 17.83 -3.91 -3.62
N LYS A 641 16.67 -3.39 -3.98
CA LYS A 641 15.65 -2.89 -3.06
C LYS A 641 14.64 -4.00 -2.81
N VAL A 642 14.65 -4.53 -1.60
CA VAL A 642 13.98 -5.79 -1.27
C VAL A 642 12.72 -5.54 -0.46
N ALA A 643 11.58 -6.08 -0.94
CA ALA A 643 10.41 -6.32 -0.11
C ALA A 643 10.39 -7.78 0.36
N MET A 644 10.21 -8.01 1.66
CA MET A 644 9.97 -9.35 2.23
C MET A 644 8.49 -9.51 2.55
N VAL A 645 7.89 -10.63 2.11
CA VAL A 645 6.50 -10.99 2.40
C VAL A 645 6.47 -12.26 3.21
N GLY A 646 5.78 -12.26 4.34
CA GLY A 646 5.67 -13.41 5.24
C GLY A 646 4.45 -13.32 6.15
N ASP A 647 4.13 -14.41 6.85
CA ASP A 647 3.00 -14.51 7.81
C ASP A 647 3.38 -14.12 9.25
N GLY A 648 4.65 -13.98 9.55
CA GLY A 648 5.15 -13.17 10.62
C GLY A 648 5.88 -13.76 11.80
N ILE A 649 5.62 -14.96 12.28
CA ILE A 649 6.30 -15.40 13.53
C ILE A 649 7.77 -15.74 13.25
N ASN A 650 8.02 -16.53 12.22
CA ASN A 650 9.36 -16.98 11.84
C ASN A 650 10.09 -15.98 10.94
N ASP A 651 9.35 -15.03 10.35
CA ASP A 651 9.84 -14.08 9.37
C ASP A 651 10.13 -12.70 9.94
N ALA A 652 9.74 -12.44 11.20
CA ALA A 652 9.85 -11.13 11.83
C ALA A 652 11.25 -10.48 11.68
N PRO A 653 12.38 -11.19 11.87
CA PRO A 653 13.72 -10.61 11.64
C PRO A 653 13.96 -10.25 10.17
N ALA A 654 13.46 -11.06 9.23
CA ALA A 654 13.60 -10.82 7.80
C ALA A 654 12.70 -9.67 7.32
N LEU A 655 11.46 -9.58 7.85
CA LEU A 655 10.53 -8.47 7.61
C LEU A 655 11.13 -7.15 8.08
N ALA A 656 11.65 -7.12 9.31
CA ALA A 656 12.29 -5.93 9.87
C ALA A 656 13.59 -5.53 9.16
N ARG A 657 14.30 -6.49 8.56
CA ARG A 657 15.55 -6.25 7.82
C ARG A 657 15.32 -5.74 6.40
N ALA A 658 14.26 -6.16 5.74
CA ALA A 658 13.96 -5.77 4.37
C ALA A 658 13.85 -4.22 4.23
N ASP A 659 13.98 -3.70 3.01
CA ASP A 659 13.67 -2.28 2.76
C ASP A 659 12.18 -2.00 3.01
N VAL A 660 11.32 -3.00 2.75
CA VAL A 660 9.89 -3.00 3.10
C VAL A 660 9.48 -4.39 3.58
N GLY A 661 9.02 -4.51 4.82
CA GLY A 661 8.39 -5.71 5.34
C GLY A 661 6.88 -5.69 5.08
N ILE A 662 6.34 -6.77 4.51
CA ILE A 662 4.90 -6.93 4.22
C ILE A 662 4.38 -8.16 4.94
N ALA A 663 3.52 -7.98 5.94
CA ALA A 663 2.82 -9.08 6.60
C ALA A 663 1.52 -9.42 5.86
N ILE A 664 1.25 -10.71 5.64
CA ILE A 664 0.07 -11.19 4.93
C ILE A 664 -0.90 -11.89 5.88
N GLY A 665 -2.22 -11.62 5.69
CA GLY A 665 -3.30 -12.28 6.42
C GLY A 665 -3.34 -11.88 7.88
N ALA A 666 -3.97 -10.80 8.28
CA ALA A 666 -4.21 -10.33 9.66
C ALA A 666 -3.39 -11.06 10.76
N GLY A 667 -2.13 -11.32 10.44
CA GLY A 667 -1.21 -12.26 11.09
C GLY A 667 -1.05 -12.04 12.59
N THR A 668 -0.17 -12.75 13.20
CA THR A 668 0.15 -12.62 14.62
C THR A 668 0.55 -11.18 14.96
N ASP A 669 0.24 -10.74 16.16
CA ASP A 669 0.61 -9.39 16.65
C ASP A 669 2.10 -9.07 16.39
N ILE A 670 2.98 -10.08 16.41
CA ILE A 670 4.42 -9.97 16.11
C ILE A 670 4.67 -9.59 14.62
N ALA A 671 3.92 -10.14 13.68
CA ALA A 671 4.05 -9.79 12.26
C ALA A 671 3.60 -8.37 12.02
N ILE A 672 2.44 -8.02 12.60
CA ILE A 672 1.93 -6.65 12.55
C ILE A 672 2.97 -5.70 13.11
N GLU A 673 3.66 -6.04 14.20
CA GLU A 673 4.67 -5.16 14.80
C GLU A 673 5.92 -5.00 13.93
N SER A 674 6.37 -6.07 13.28
CA SER A 674 7.65 -6.11 12.53
C SER A 674 7.56 -5.62 11.08
N ALA A 675 6.37 -5.66 10.46
CA ALA A 675 6.19 -5.28 9.06
C ALA A 675 5.91 -3.77 8.89
N ASP A 676 6.20 -3.22 7.73
CA ASP A 676 5.87 -1.84 7.32
C ASP A 676 4.48 -1.74 6.69
N LEU A 677 4.05 -2.79 5.99
CA LEU A 677 2.72 -2.95 5.42
C LEU A 677 2.07 -4.20 5.98
N VAL A 678 0.76 -4.14 6.24
CA VAL A 678 -0.04 -5.28 6.69
C VAL A 678 -1.21 -5.47 5.73
N LEU A 679 -1.30 -6.66 5.14
CA LEU A 679 -2.39 -7.05 4.27
C LEU A 679 -3.43 -7.80 5.08
N MET A 680 -4.66 -7.29 5.10
CA MET A 680 -5.75 -7.88 5.89
C MET A 680 -6.22 -9.21 5.32
N LYS A 681 -6.13 -9.38 4.00
CA LYS A 681 -6.42 -10.64 3.32
C LYS A 681 -5.20 -11.53 3.26
N ASN A 682 -5.46 -12.82 3.23
CA ASN A 682 -4.41 -13.81 3.01
C ASN A 682 -4.22 -14.11 1.51
N ASP A 683 -4.12 -13.05 0.68
CA ASP A 683 -4.00 -13.13 -0.77
C ASP A 683 -2.76 -12.39 -1.29
N LEU A 684 -1.92 -13.09 -2.05
CA LEU A 684 -0.71 -12.50 -2.66
C LEU A 684 -1.00 -11.43 -3.72
N LEU A 685 -2.19 -11.40 -4.31
CA LEU A 685 -2.58 -10.34 -5.24
C LEU A 685 -2.55 -8.96 -4.56
N ASP A 686 -2.88 -8.90 -3.27
CA ASP A 686 -2.84 -7.64 -2.52
C ASP A 686 -1.40 -7.11 -2.35
N VAL A 687 -0.37 -7.95 -2.43
CA VAL A 687 1.04 -7.50 -2.49
C VAL A 687 1.28 -6.69 -3.77
N ALA A 688 0.86 -7.23 -4.92
CA ALA A 688 0.94 -6.51 -6.20
C ALA A 688 0.12 -5.21 -6.15
N GLY A 689 -1.08 -5.25 -5.56
CA GLY A 689 -1.94 -4.09 -5.33
C GLY A 689 -1.28 -3.02 -4.46
N ALA A 690 -0.57 -3.41 -3.39
CA ALA A 690 0.16 -2.50 -2.52
C ALA A 690 1.31 -1.79 -3.25
N VAL A 691 2.07 -2.51 -4.08
CA VAL A 691 3.13 -1.92 -4.92
C VAL A 691 2.54 -0.96 -5.97
N GLN A 692 1.44 -1.34 -6.63
CA GLN A 692 0.74 -0.47 -7.57
C GLN A 692 0.24 0.82 -6.89
N LEU A 693 -0.29 0.71 -5.67
CA LEU A 693 -0.72 1.87 -4.87
C LEU A 693 0.47 2.79 -4.56
N GLY A 694 1.60 2.24 -4.12
CA GLY A 694 2.84 2.99 -3.88
C GLY A 694 3.28 3.77 -5.13
N HIS A 695 3.33 3.09 -6.28
CA HIS A 695 3.62 3.73 -7.58
C HIS A 695 2.63 4.84 -7.92
N ALA A 696 1.33 4.63 -7.71
CA ALA A 696 0.29 5.63 -7.99
C ALA A 696 0.43 6.87 -7.10
N VAL A 697 0.68 6.67 -5.80
CA VAL A 697 0.84 7.77 -4.83
C VAL A 697 2.10 8.57 -5.13
N ILE A 698 3.25 7.93 -5.34
CA ILE A 698 4.50 8.64 -5.63
C ILE A 698 4.44 9.36 -6.98
N ARG A 699 3.82 8.76 -8.00
CA ARG A 699 3.55 9.43 -9.27
C ARG A 699 2.69 10.69 -9.07
N ASN A 700 1.66 10.60 -8.25
CA ASN A 700 0.79 11.73 -7.92
C ASN A 700 1.55 12.84 -7.18
N ILE A 701 2.40 12.48 -6.19
CA ILE A 701 3.26 13.42 -5.48
C ILE A 701 4.21 14.13 -6.47
N LYS A 702 4.90 13.38 -7.34
CA LYS A 702 5.81 13.95 -8.35
C LYS A 702 5.07 14.91 -9.29
N GLN A 703 3.86 14.55 -9.73
CA GLN A 703 3.02 15.45 -10.54
C GLN A 703 2.65 16.73 -9.78
N ASN A 704 2.22 16.60 -8.53
CA ASN A 704 1.84 17.74 -7.69
C ASN A 704 3.03 18.68 -7.46
N LEU A 705 4.21 18.13 -7.15
CA LEU A 705 5.44 18.91 -6.97
C LEU A 705 5.86 19.61 -8.28
N PHE A 706 5.79 18.90 -9.40
CA PHE A 706 6.08 19.46 -10.71
C PHE A 706 5.17 20.67 -11.00
N TRP A 707 3.86 20.52 -10.89
CA TRP A 707 2.92 21.60 -11.18
C TRP A 707 3.04 22.76 -10.17
N ALA A 708 3.29 22.46 -8.89
CA ALA A 708 3.50 23.47 -7.87
C ALA A 708 4.73 24.37 -8.12
N LEU A 709 5.76 23.86 -8.80
CA LEU A 709 6.97 24.61 -9.15
C LEU A 709 6.90 25.19 -10.55
N PHE A 710 6.34 24.48 -11.50
CA PHE A 710 6.31 24.83 -12.92
C PHE A 710 5.59 26.15 -13.18
N TYR A 711 4.41 26.33 -12.56
CA TYR A 711 3.69 27.59 -12.75
C TYR A 711 4.48 28.78 -12.18
N ASN A 712 5.17 28.61 -11.05
CA ASN A 712 6.03 29.67 -10.49
C ASN A 712 7.20 30.00 -11.44
N ALA A 713 7.83 28.97 -12.02
CA ALA A 713 8.94 29.15 -12.96
C ALA A 713 8.55 29.95 -14.21
N ILE A 714 7.31 29.79 -14.68
CA ILE A 714 6.76 30.56 -15.81
C ILE A 714 6.29 31.94 -15.37
N CYS A 715 5.54 32.04 -14.29
CA CYS A 715 4.86 33.27 -13.91
C CYS A 715 5.79 34.29 -13.25
N ILE A 716 6.89 33.89 -12.60
CA ILE A 716 7.86 34.82 -12.02
C ILE A 716 8.50 35.70 -13.08
N PRO A 717 9.05 35.21 -14.21
CA PRO A 717 9.56 36.06 -15.28
C PRO A 717 8.50 37.00 -15.88
N VAL A 718 7.24 36.51 -16.03
CA VAL A 718 6.14 37.35 -16.52
C VAL A 718 5.84 38.48 -15.53
N ALA A 719 5.76 38.15 -14.23
CA ALA A 719 5.55 39.13 -13.16
C ALA A 719 6.71 40.11 -13.01
N ALA A 720 7.93 39.68 -13.23
CA ALA A 720 9.12 40.54 -13.26
C ALA A 720 9.15 41.48 -14.48
N GLY A 721 8.23 41.29 -15.43
CA GLY A 721 8.13 42.16 -16.63
C GLY A 721 9.12 41.80 -17.73
N VAL A 722 9.76 40.63 -17.70
CA VAL A 722 10.76 40.20 -18.70
C VAL A 722 10.20 40.30 -20.13
N PHE A 723 8.92 40.00 -20.33
CA PHE A 723 8.26 40.05 -21.64
C PHE A 723 7.65 41.42 -21.99
N TYR A 724 7.70 42.38 -21.06
CA TYR A 724 7.09 43.69 -21.28
C TYR A 724 7.71 44.47 -22.46
N PRO A 725 9.06 44.51 -22.63
CA PRO A 725 9.65 45.28 -23.73
C PRO A 725 9.26 44.77 -25.14
N TRP A 726 8.94 43.47 -25.27
CA TRP A 726 8.67 42.84 -26.58
C TRP A 726 7.18 42.62 -26.87
N LEU A 727 6.41 42.30 -25.82
CA LEU A 727 5.01 41.89 -25.95
C LEU A 727 4.03 42.81 -25.23
N GLY A 728 4.52 43.82 -24.48
CA GLY A 728 3.67 44.71 -23.67
C GLY A 728 2.93 43.97 -22.53
N ILE A 729 3.29 42.73 -22.22
CA ILE A 729 2.61 41.90 -21.22
C ILE A 729 3.07 42.32 -19.82
N LYS A 730 2.11 42.74 -19.00
CA LYS A 730 2.29 43.06 -17.58
C LYS A 730 1.33 42.22 -16.75
N LEU A 731 1.86 41.54 -15.73
CA LEU A 731 1.04 40.75 -14.81
C LEU A 731 0.68 41.63 -13.59
N SER A 732 -0.61 41.86 -13.38
CA SER A 732 -1.04 42.54 -12.16
C SER A 732 -0.90 41.65 -10.93
N PRO A 733 -0.59 42.21 -9.74
CA PRO A 733 -0.52 41.47 -8.49
C PRO A 733 -1.81 40.71 -8.16
N MET A 734 -2.97 41.25 -8.57
CA MET A 734 -4.28 40.63 -8.40
C MET A 734 -4.40 39.32 -9.19
N LEU A 735 -4.02 39.31 -10.48
CA LEU A 735 -4.00 38.12 -11.32
C LEU A 735 -3.02 37.07 -10.77
N GLY A 736 -1.87 37.52 -10.23
CA GLY A 736 -0.92 36.69 -9.53
C GLY A 736 -1.54 35.98 -8.32
N ALA A 737 -2.27 36.69 -7.47
CA ALA A 737 -2.95 36.14 -6.30
C ALA A 737 -4.05 35.11 -6.68
N LEU A 738 -4.77 35.39 -7.77
CA LEU A 738 -5.79 34.49 -8.29
C LEU A 738 -5.17 33.19 -8.82
N ALA A 739 -4.13 33.27 -9.63
CA ALA A 739 -3.40 32.11 -10.18
C ALA A 739 -2.83 31.23 -9.07
N MET A 740 -2.24 31.82 -8.03
CA MET A 740 -1.76 31.13 -6.84
C MET A 740 -2.87 30.35 -6.13
N SER A 741 -4.05 30.93 -5.98
CA SER A 741 -5.19 30.28 -5.33
C SER A 741 -5.64 29.02 -6.10
N PHE A 742 -5.70 29.10 -7.44
CA PHE A 742 -6.04 27.95 -8.29
C PHE A 742 -4.98 26.85 -8.28
N SER A 743 -3.69 27.18 -8.16
CA SER A 743 -2.62 26.20 -8.06
C SER A 743 -2.82 25.24 -6.87
N SER A 744 -3.17 25.77 -5.71
CA SER A 744 -3.47 24.95 -4.52
C SER A 744 -4.68 24.03 -4.72
N VAL A 745 -5.73 24.52 -5.38
CA VAL A 745 -6.92 23.72 -5.72
C VAL A 745 -6.57 22.59 -6.68
N PHE A 746 -5.75 22.88 -7.69
CA PHE A 746 -5.31 21.88 -8.66
C PHE A 746 -4.56 20.72 -7.99
N VAL A 747 -3.59 21.01 -7.13
CA VAL A 747 -2.79 20.00 -6.41
C VAL A 747 -3.68 19.10 -5.54
N VAL A 748 -4.61 19.72 -4.79
CA VAL A 748 -5.53 18.93 -3.93
C VAL A 748 -6.48 18.08 -4.77
N THR A 749 -7.03 18.65 -5.86
CA THR A 749 -7.94 17.90 -6.75
C THR A 749 -7.22 16.73 -7.41
N ASN A 750 -5.96 16.93 -7.84
CA ASN A 750 -5.16 15.83 -8.38
C ASN A 750 -4.88 14.75 -7.33
N ALA A 751 -4.58 15.12 -6.07
CA ALA A 751 -4.42 14.15 -4.99
C ALA A 751 -5.72 13.37 -4.70
N LEU A 752 -6.87 14.03 -4.74
CA LEU A 752 -8.18 13.39 -4.55
C LEU A 752 -8.51 12.33 -5.62
N ARG A 753 -7.86 12.35 -6.79
CA ARG A 753 -8.01 11.28 -7.82
C ARG A 753 -7.59 9.91 -7.28
N LEU A 754 -6.68 9.85 -6.30
CA LEU A 754 -6.27 8.60 -5.67
C LEU A 754 -7.43 7.87 -4.97
N ARG A 755 -8.54 8.53 -4.65
CA ARG A 755 -9.77 7.88 -4.15
C ARG A 755 -10.36 6.87 -5.11
N PHE A 756 -10.14 7.07 -6.41
CA PHE A 756 -10.63 6.20 -7.48
C PHE A 756 -9.60 5.16 -7.91
N PHE A 757 -8.49 5.06 -7.17
CA PHE A 757 -7.51 4.02 -7.44
C PHE A 757 -8.13 2.65 -7.16
N ASN A 758 -8.05 1.77 -8.16
CA ASN A 758 -8.30 0.35 -8.03
C ASN A 758 -7.07 -0.37 -8.58
N PRO A 759 -6.55 -1.38 -7.88
CA PRO A 759 -5.48 -2.20 -8.44
C PRO A 759 -6.00 -2.90 -9.70
N VAL A 760 -5.14 -3.01 -10.70
CA VAL A 760 -5.47 -3.65 -11.97
C VAL A 760 -4.72 -4.97 -12.04
N TYR A 761 -5.44 -6.08 -12.18
CA TYR A 761 -4.88 -7.40 -12.34
C TYR A 761 -5.20 -7.95 -13.74
N ALA A 762 -4.33 -8.76 -14.32
CA ALA A 762 -4.57 -9.33 -15.65
C ALA A 762 -5.75 -10.30 -15.68
N ALA A 763 -6.07 -10.93 -14.56
CA ALA A 763 -7.24 -11.78 -14.46
C ALA A 763 -8.56 -11.01 -14.71
N ASP A 764 -8.60 -9.70 -14.43
CA ASP A 764 -9.77 -8.84 -14.68
C ASP A 764 -9.95 -8.48 -16.17
N THR A 765 -8.94 -8.73 -17.02
CA THR A 765 -8.97 -8.36 -18.45
C THR A 765 -9.45 -9.50 -19.37
N GLY A 766 -10.09 -10.55 -18.83
CA GLY A 766 -10.79 -11.55 -19.62
C GLY A 766 -9.95 -12.76 -20.07
N ALA A 767 -8.79 -12.99 -19.46
CA ALA A 767 -8.10 -14.27 -19.59
C ALA A 767 -8.66 -15.22 -18.52
N ASP A 768 -9.40 -16.20 -19.00
CA ASP A 768 -10.10 -17.25 -18.29
C ASP A 768 -9.64 -17.56 -16.86
N ALA A 769 -10.50 -17.29 -15.89
CA ALA A 769 -10.49 -17.89 -14.56
C ALA A 769 -10.73 -19.42 -14.56
N SER A 770 -10.72 -20.05 -15.71
CA SER A 770 -10.92 -21.49 -15.91
C SER A 770 -9.67 -22.33 -15.65
N GLY A 771 -8.54 -21.73 -15.25
CA GLY A 771 -7.31 -22.45 -14.91
C GLY A 771 -7.10 -22.79 -13.43
N ALA A 772 -7.98 -22.33 -12.54
CA ALA A 772 -8.02 -22.76 -11.15
C ALA A 772 -8.84 -24.07 -11.06
N ALA A 773 -8.35 -25.15 -11.68
CA ALA A 773 -8.78 -26.47 -11.28
C ALA A 773 -8.43 -26.57 -9.79
N ALA A 774 -9.47 -26.60 -8.93
CA ALA A 774 -9.30 -27.14 -7.59
C ALA A 774 -8.56 -28.44 -7.78
N HIS A 775 -7.33 -28.55 -7.25
CA HIS A 775 -6.60 -29.80 -7.27
C HIS A 775 -7.43 -30.78 -6.44
N GLU A 776 -8.35 -31.50 -7.13
CA GLU A 776 -9.04 -32.62 -6.54
C GLU A 776 -7.98 -33.61 -6.09
N CYS A 777 -8.15 -34.16 -4.89
CA CYS A 777 -7.26 -35.19 -4.35
C CYS A 777 -7.18 -36.34 -5.36
N ARG A 778 -5.98 -36.62 -5.85
CA ARG A 778 -5.76 -37.69 -6.79
C ARG A 778 -5.95 -39.03 -6.06
N VAL A 779 -6.96 -39.79 -6.42
CA VAL A 779 -7.24 -41.12 -5.88
C VAL A 779 -6.91 -42.14 -6.96
N GLU A 780 -5.94 -42.99 -6.72
CA GLU A 780 -5.43 -43.95 -7.69
C GLU A 780 -5.24 -45.32 -7.08
N GLU A 781 -5.73 -46.37 -7.79
CA GLU A 781 -5.43 -47.74 -7.46
C GLU A 781 -4.01 -48.06 -7.95
N VAL A 782 -3.16 -48.58 -7.07
CA VAL A 782 -1.78 -48.96 -7.39
C VAL A 782 -1.53 -50.41 -7.05
N ASP A 783 -0.85 -51.10 -7.94
CA ASP A 783 -0.46 -52.52 -7.69
C ASP A 783 0.82 -52.58 -6.82
N ILE A 784 0.64 -52.56 -5.50
CA ILE A 784 1.73 -52.50 -4.50
C ILE A 784 2.35 -53.87 -4.27
N LEU A 785 1.72 -54.96 -4.77
CA LEU A 785 2.10 -56.36 -4.45
C LEU A 785 2.65 -57.14 -5.65
N ASN A 786 2.86 -56.54 -6.81
CA ASN A 786 3.27 -57.28 -7.99
C ASN A 786 4.77 -57.10 -8.30
N THR A 787 5.59 -58.00 -7.73
CA THR A 787 7.04 -58.10 -7.96
C THR A 787 7.43 -58.57 -9.37
N ASN A 788 6.50 -58.75 -10.30
CA ASN A 788 6.77 -59.26 -11.66
C ASN A 788 5.82 -58.67 -12.71
N LYS A 789 5.85 -57.35 -12.88
CA LYS A 789 5.51 -56.76 -14.18
C LYS A 789 6.43 -55.60 -14.46
N LYS A 790 7.47 -55.87 -15.28
CA LYS A 790 8.07 -54.85 -16.11
C LYS A 790 6.93 -54.09 -16.77
N GLU A 791 6.80 -52.82 -16.46
CA GLU A 791 5.93 -51.92 -17.26
C GLU A 791 6.25 -52.18 -18.74
N ARG A 792 5.29 -52.65 -19.50
CA ARG A 792 5.31 -52.50 -20.93
C ARG A 792 5.22 -51.00 -21.17
N VAL A 793 6.36 -50.42 -21.36
CA VAL A 793 6.43 -49.23 -22.20
C VAL A 793 5.87 -49.70 -23.56
N ASP A 794 4.82 -49.12 -24.04
CA ASP A 794 4.36 -49.33 -25.43
C ASP A 794 5.50 -48.88 -26.32
N THR A 795 6.42 -49.81 -26.61
CA THR A 795 7.55 -49.59 -27.52
C THR A 795 6.95 -49.55 -28.90
N MET A 796 6.86 -48.38 -29.48
CA MET A 796 6.52 -48.25 -30.90
C MET A 796 7.57 -48.92 -31.75
N LYS A 797 7.13 -49.86 -32.59
CA LYS A 797 8.00 -50.48 -33.62
C LYS A 797 7.75 -49.85 -34.96
N LYS A 798 8.80 -49.37 -35.58
CA LYS A 798 8.76 -48.86 -36.97
C LYS A 798 9.61 -49.77 -37.84
N VAL A 799 9.14 -50.06 -39.05
CA VAL A 799 9.84 -50.85 -40.06
C VAL A 799 10.15 -49.97 -41.28
N LEU A 800 11.45 -49.84 -41.58
CA LEU A 800 11.92 -49.10 -42.74
C LEU A 800 12.26 -50.07 -43.88
N ASP A 801 11.69 -49.91 -45.07
CA ASP A 801 12.02 -50.67 -46.26
C ASP A 801 13.24 -49.99 -46.94
N ILE A 802 14.38 -50.71 -47.02
CA ILE A 802 15.70 -50.13 -47.40
C ILE A 802 16.21 -50.79 -48.65
N GLU A 803 16.46 -50.01 -49.70
CA GLU A 803 17.13 -50.50 -50.92
C GLU A 803 18.63 -50.16 -50.90
N GLY A 804 19.41 -50.95 -51.64
CA GLY A 804 20.85 -50.78 -51.77
C GLY A 804 21.69 -51.67 -50.83
N MET A 805 21.11 -52.42 -49.95
CA MET A 805 21.84 -53.39 -49.11
C MET A 805 22.16 -54.68 -49.85
N MET A 806 23.45 -55.01 -50.03
CA MET A 806 23.89 -56.15 -50.85
C MET A 806 24.71 -57.20 -50.01
N CYS A 807 25.13 -56.91 -48.82
CA CYS A 807 25.95 -57.79 -47.99
C CYS A 807 25.83 -57.54 -46.49
N GLN A 808 26.34 -58.40 -45.64
CA GLN A 808 26.32 -58.27 -44.21
C GLN A 808 27.03 -57.01 -43.67
N HIS A 809 27.96 -56.44 -44.42
CA HIS A 809 28.60 -55.20 -44.06
C HIS A 809 27.63 -54.01 -44.20
N CYS A 810 26.75 -54.05 -45.21
CA CYS A 810 25.68 -53.08 -45.35
C CYS A 810 24.68 -53.13 -44.18
N VAL A 811 24.34 -54.35 -43.73
CA VAL A 811 23.46 -54.56 -42.54
C VAL A 811 24.06 -53.93 -41.29
N ALA A 812 25.36 -54.18 -41.05
CA ALA A 812 26.07 -53.62 -39.91
C ALA A 812 26.15 -52.08 -39.98
N HIS A 813 26.23 -51.49 -41.14
CA HIS A 813 26.32 -50.06 -41.37
C HIS A 813 24.99 -49.35 -41.13
N VAL A 814 23.86 -49.91 -41.62
CA VAL A 814 22.52 -49.42 -41.36
C VAL A 814 22.15 -49.59 -39.88
N ASN A 815 22.50 -50.74 -39.29
CA ASN A 815 22.27 -50.99 -37.87
C ASN A 815 22.99 -49.93 -36.99
N LYS A 816 24.25 -49.63 -37.29
CA LYS A 816 25.02 -48.63 -36.58
C LYS A 816 24.44 -47.20 -36.71
N ALA A 817 23.96 -46.86 -37.90
CA ALA A 817 23.36 -45.54 -38.17
C ALA A 817 22.06 -45.34 -37.39
N LEU A 818 21.21 -46.33 -37.35
CA LEU A 818 19.90 -46.26 -36.63
C LEU A 818 20.07 -46.38 -35.12
N SER A 819 21.00 -47.25 -34.65
CA SER A 819 21.28 -47.39 -33.20
C SER A 819 21.97 -46.17 -32.56
N GLY A 820 22.49 -45.27 -33.34
CA GLY A 820 23.08 -43.99 -32.90
C GLY A 820 22.07 -42.85 -32.67
N ILE A 821 20.80 -43.07 -32.91
CA ILE A 821 19.75 -42.06 -32.74
C ILE A 821 19.23 -42.11 -31.34
N GLU A 822 19.17 -40.96 -30.69
CA GLU A 822 18.59 -40.83 -29.32
C GLU A 822 17.09 -41.15 -29.35
N GLY A 823 16.67 -42.09 -28.51
CA GLY A 823 15.30 -42.62 -28.50
C GLY A 823 15.09 -43.94 -29.21
N VAL A 824 16.13 -44.52 -29.87
CA VAL A 824 16.12 -45.87 -30.43
C VAL A 824 16.66 -46.88 -29.40
N GLU A 825 15.83 -47.88 -29.03
CA GLU A 825 16.17 -48.91 -28.03
C GLU A 825 16.84 -50.16 -28.67
N ALA A 826 16.30 -50.59 -29.83
CA ALA A 826 16.84 -51.76 -30.55
C ALA A 826 16.59 -51.63 -32.05
N VAL A 827 17.53 -52.15 -32.83
CA VAL A 827 17.47 -52.19 -34.31
C VAL A 827 17.75 -53.59 -34.80
N GLU A 828 16.84 -54.15 -35.59
CA GLU A 828 17.04 -55.41 -36.28
C GLU A 828 17.02 -55.21 -37.80
N VAL A 829 18.14 -55.39 -38.50
CA VAL A 829 18.22 -55.19 -39.93
C VAL A 829 18.28 -56.55 -40.62
N SER A 830 17.37 -56.80 -41.57
CA SER A 830 17.27 -58.01 -42.40
C SER A 830 17.71 -57.75 -43.82
N LEU A 831 18.74 -58.50 -44.26
CA LEU A 831 19.20 -58.44 -45.64
C LEU A 831 18.23 -59.15 -46.60
N GLU A 832 17.62 -60.26 -46.17
CA GLU A 832 16.65 -61.05 -46.94
C GLU A 832 15.37 -60.27 -47.22
N ASN A 833 14.85 -59.57 -46.19
CA ASN A 833 13.62 -58.81 -46.29
C ASN A 833 13.88 -57.35 -46.73
N LYS A 834 15.14 -56.96 -46.90
CA LYS A 834 15.56 -55.58 -47.22
C LYS A 834 14.91 -54.52 -46.32
N ASN A 835 14.82 -54.75 -45.04
CA ASN A 835 14.21 -53.85 -44.10
C ASN A 835 15.00 -53.75 -42.79
N ALA A 836 14.68 -52.71 -42.00
CA ALA A 836 15.15 -52.51 -40.65
C ALA A 836 13.96 -52.28 -39.71
N ALA A 837 13.81 -53.13 -38.72
CA ALA A 837 12.84 -52.97 -37.63
C ALA A 837 13.50 -52.19 -36.47
N VAL A 838 12.94 -51.04 -36.12
CA VAL A 838 13.45 -50.14 -35.09
C VAL A 838 12.45 -50.10 -33.93
N THR A 839 12.89 -50.42 -32.73
CA THR A 839 12.13 -50.31 -31.53
C THR A 839 12.48 -48.99 -30.84
N LEU A 840 11.48 -48.17 -30.59
CA LEU A 840 11.63 -46.82 -30.06
C LEU A 840 11.24 -46.75 -28.59
N ALA A 841 12.08 -46.14 -27.76
CA ALA A 841 11.79 -45.83 -26.36
C ALA A 841 11.21 -44.38 -26.19
N ALA A 842 11.26 -43.59 -27.27
CA ALA A 842 10.66 -42.25 -27.33
C ALA A 842 10.11 -41.99 -28.73
N ASP A 843 9.21 -41.04 -28.91
CA ASP A 843 8.67 -40.70 -30.26
C ASP A 843 9.76 -40.05 -31.15
N VAL A 844 10.30 -40.84 -32.06
CA VAL A 844 11.27 -40.38 -33.07
C VAL A 844 10.56 -40.25 -34.42
N SER A 845 10.66 -39.07 -35.05
CA SER A 845 9.98 -38.81 -36.32
C SER A 845 10.55 -39.66 -37.47
N ASP A 846 9.73 -40.08 -38.41
CA ASP A 846 10.10 -40.86 -39.57
C ASP A 846 11.22 -40.19 -40.39
N GLU A 847 11.20 -38.86 -40.46
CA GLU A 847 12.20 -38.05 -41.16
C GLU A 847 13.62 -38.22 -40.59
N VAL A 848 13.76 -38.38 -39.26
CA VAL A 848 15.07 -38.60 -38.61
C VAL A 848 15.61 -39.99 -38.89
N LEU A 849 14.72 -41.01 -38.83
CA LEU A 849 15.10 -42.41 -39.17
C LEU A 849 15.49 -42.53 -40.62
N VAL A 850 14.69 -41.95 -41.54
CA VAL A 850 14.98 -41.96 -42.99
C VAL A 850 16.28 -41.26 -43.29
N LYS A 851 16.52 -40.09 -42.69
CA LYS A 851 17.75 -39.32 -42.90
C LYS A 851 19.01 -40.08 -42.47
N ALA A 852 18.97 -40.77 -41.35
CA ALA A 852 20.11 -41.54 -40.84
C ALA A 852 20.49 -42.70 -41.78
N VAL A 853 19.51 -43.35 -42.41
CA VAL A 853 19.74 -44.40 -43.40
C VAL A 853 20.25 -43.83 -44.75
N VAL A 854 19.73 -42.68 -45.16
CA VAL A 854 20.18 -41.98 -46.38
C VAL A 854 21.61 -41.45 -46.21
N ASP A 855 21.91 -40.85 -45.06
CA ASP A 855 23.28 -40.38 -44.74
C ASP A 855 24.29 -41.55 -44.65
N ALA A 856 23.83 -42.77 -44.36
CA ALA A 856 24.62 -44.00 -44.41
C ALA A 856 24.78 -44.56 -45.86
N GLY A 857 24.19 -43.92 -46.87
CA GLY A 857 24.37 -44.23 -48.30
C GLY A 857 23.33 -45.24 -48.86
N TYR A 858 22.16 -45.38 -48.21
CA TYR A 858 21.10 -46.31 -48.65
C TYR A 858 19.79 -45.55 -48.90
N GLU A 859 18.90 -46.14 -49.71
CA GLU A 859 17.59 -45.51 -50.05
C GLU A 859 16.48 -46.14 -49.24
N VAL A 860 15.63 -45.32 -48.62
CA VAL A 860 14.42 -45.76 -47.89
C VAL A 860 13.19 -45.58 -48.75
N LYS A 861 12.46 -46.66 -49.02
CA LYS A 861 11.24 -46.66 -49.89
C LYS A 861 9.95 -46.41 -49.08
N GLY A 862 9.99 -46.69 -47.81
CA GLY A 862 8.82 -46.44 -46.95
C GLY A 862 9.12 -46.76 -45.47
N VAL A 863 8.34 -46.14 -44.57
CA VAL A 863 8.33 -46.38 -43.14
C VAL A 863 6.91 -46.84 -42.77
N LYS A 864 6.80 -47.94 -41.99
CA LYS A 864 5.54 -48.49 -41.44
C LYS A 864 5.65 -48.55 -39.98
N THR A 865 4.66 -48.05 -39.25
CA THR A 865 4.54 -48.19 -37.78
C THR A 865 3.73 -49.46 -37.53
N LEU A 866 4.25 -50.39 -36.66
CA LEU A 866 3.62 -51.66 -36.26
C LEU A 866 2.99 -51.54 -34.89
#